data_9daa25dd0a10ad9c62e53d54d5807205
#
_entry.id   9daa25dd0a10ad9c62e53d54d5807205
#
_cell.length_a   1.000
_cell.length_b   1.000
_cell.length_c   1.000
_cell.angle_alpha   90.00
_cell.angle_beta   90.00
_cell.angle_gamma   90.00
#
_symmetry.space_group_name_H-M   'P 1'
#
loop_
_entity.id
_entity.type
_entity.pdbx_description
1 polymer ?
#
loop_
_entity_poly.entity_id
_entity_poly.type
_entity_poly.pdbx_seq_one_letter_code
_entity_poly.pdbx_strand_id
1 'polypeptide(L)'
;MDRSSAGTSSKYAKSDNDYNQPNDHAASSRRGQYRHTRVKQWDNPSRAFPGHNEFYQSSDARPSQNLMFRSVNSAQDFNALIKQEVMDGLVSKSDRFGHRYDGRNHGQYASSIKKYTSAAKRPLNRAEQSQLMRLLQNFTATRSWNWRSLTTTLHSFTSAGVFTLHNPIDERVERTQAALLSTLLDAIIFHCNQKPEARNIDPQGIANLLWAMAKLVDKGQKQTPELNEAVAALLPCVNVVKKAHFKPQEITNLLWAMAKLVDNGQKQTPGLKEALAALLPRVNAQKDHFIPHHIANQLWAIAKLMDNGHERTPEIKETVAALLPHVNVQKDQFTPQHIANLLWAMAKLVDNGQEPTPRFKQTLAALLPCVNVQKAHFKPQEITNLLWAMAKLAGNWQELTAGLKEAVAALLPCVNVQKANFNPQKIVNLLWAMAKLVDNGQEQTPELKEAVAALLPHVNAQKANFTPQGIVNLLWAMAKLLDNGQEPTSGFKEALAVLLPHVNAQKDQFGAQGIANLLWAMAKLVDNRQHRTPGLKEAVAALLPHVNALKDQFITQHISSLLWAMAKLVGSGQERTPEFNEAVAALLLHVDAQKDQFNALAIANLLWAMAKLVDNGQEQTPELKETVAALLPHVNAQKANFKPQGVANLLWAIAKLVDNGQELTPRFKQTLAALLPNVNAQKANFKPQGIANLLWAIAKLVDNGQEQTPGFKQTVAALLLLVNAQKTNFKPQEIANLLWAIAKLVDHGQEQTPELNEALAALLPLVNAQKTNFKPQEIANLLWAIAKLVDHGQE
;
A
#
# COMPACT_ATOMS: atom_id res chain seq x y z
N MET A 1 -11.88 -11.00 1.67
CA MET A 1 -10.61 -11.34 1.02
C MET A 1 -9.48 -10.32 1.29
N ASP A 2 -9.64 -9.36 2.18
CA ASP A 2 -8.79 -8.15 2.12
C ASP A 2 -8.10 -7.71 3.41
N ARG A 3 -7.93 -8.59 4.37
CA ARG A 3 -7.27 -8.19 5.64
C ARG A 3 -5.78 -8.52 5.75
N SER A 4 -5.18 -9.24 4.81
CA SER A 4 -3.82 -9.78 4.96
C SER A 4 -2.80 -9.35 3.89
N SER A 5 -3.13 -8.49 2.94
CA SER A 5 -2.20 -8.16 1.85
C SER A 5 -1.16 -7.09 2.18
N ALA A 6 -1.09 -6.62 3.42
CA ALA A 6 -0.22 -5.49 3.78
C ALA A 6 1.12 -5.86 4.44
N GLY A 7 1.36 -7.13 4.75
CA GLY A 7 2.44 -7.49 5.68
C GLY A 7 3.83 -7.68 5.10
N THR A 8 4.03 -7.73 3.80
CA THR A 8 5.34 -8.16 3.25
C THR A 8 5.94 -7.28 2.15
N SER A 9 5.35 -6.13 1.82
CA SER A 9 5.88 -5.31 0.70
C SER A 9 6.99 -4.34 1.07
N SER A 10 7.56 -4.41 2.28
CA SER A 10 8.46 -3.36 2.76
C SER A 10 9.90 -3.45 2.25
N LYS A 11 10.31 -4.51 1.57
CA LYS A 11 11.73 -4.68 1.21
C LYS A 11 12.22 -3.92 -0.02
N TYR A 12 11.36 -3.30 -0.84
CA TYR A 12 11.81 -2.65 -2.08
C TYR A 12 11.17 -1.31 -2.42
N ALA A 13 10.43 -0.69 -1.52
CA ALA A 13 9.98 0.68 -1.73
C ALA A 13 11.04 1.65 -1.20
N LYS A 14 12.08 1.93 -1.97
CA LYS A 14 12.88 3.15 -1.77
C LYS A 14 11.94 4.33 -1.99
N SER A 15 11.42 4.89 -0.89
CA SER A 15 10.70 6.14 -0.98
C SER A 15 11.74 7.24 -1.22
N ASP A 16 11.74 7.82 -2.42
CA ASP A 16 12.41 9.10 -2.68
C ASP A 16 11.66 10.22 -1.94
N ASN A 17 11.64 10.12 -0.61
CA ASN A 17 11.24 11.22 0.23
C ASN A 17 12.47 12.13 0.40
N ASP A 18 12.73 12.95 -0.60
CA ASP A 18 13.59 14.11 -0.41
C ASP A 18 12.91 15.05 0.58
N TYR A 19 13.23 14.86 1.86
CA TYR A 19 12.94 15.84 2.88
C TYR A 19 13.87 17.04 2.65
N ASN A 20 13.42 17.98 1.84
CA ASN A 20 13.94 19.34 1.91
C ASN A 20 13.61 19.87 3.30
N GLN A 21 14.58 19.88 4.19
CA GLN A 21 14.44 20.59 5.44
C GLN A 21 14.17 22.08 5.16
N PRO A 22 13.19 22.68 5.82
CA PRO A 22 13.13 24.13 5.91
C PRO A 22 14.38 24.63 6.62
N ASN A 23 14.91 25.74 6.14
CA ASN A 23 16.09 26.42 6.63
C ASN A 23 16.14 26.48 8.16
N ASP A 24 17.22 25.94 8.75
CA ASP A 24 17.63 26.26 10.09
C ASP A 24 18.01 27.75 10.17
N HIS A 25 17.06 28.61 10.51
CA HIS A 25 17.37 29.92 11.06
C HIS A 25 17.81 29.73 12.51
N ALA A 26 19.11 29.52 12.71
CA ALA A 26 19.72 29.65 14.02
C ALA A 26 19.60 31.10 14.49
N ALA A 27 18.65 31.34 15.36
CA ALA A 27 18.57 32.56 16.12
C ALA A 27 19.75 32.60 17.12
N SER A 28 20.76 33.37 16.82
CA SER A 28 21.79 33.75 17.79
C SER A 28 21.20 34.74 18.76
N SER A 29 20.95 34.30 20.00
CA SER A 29 20.60 35.17 21.11
C SER A 29 21.78 36.07 21.47
N ARG A 30 21.67 37.37 21.24
CA ARG A 30 22.40 38.38 21.99
C ARG A 30 21.43 39.28 22.72
N ARG A 31 21.55 39.28 24.04
CA ARG A 31 20.99 40.27 24.95
C ARG A 31 21.50 41.67 24.60
N GLY A 32 20.63 42.65 24.61
CA GLY A 32 21.00 44.09 24.52
C GLY A 32 19.78 44.96 24.74
N GLN A 33 19.78 45.61 25.85
CA GLN A 33 18.82 46.52 26.54
C GLN A 33 18.10 47.53 25.67
N TYR A 34 16.88 47.84 26.18
CA TYR A 34 15.99 48.95 25.85
C TYR A 34 16.64 50.30 25.59
N ARG A 35 16.11 51.07 24.63
CA ARG A 35 15.64 52.46 24.77
C ARG A 35 14.76 52.92 23.62
N HIS A 36 13.65 53.57 23.97
CA HIS A 36 12.72 54.29 23.11
C HIS A 36 13.38 55.47 22.38
N THR A 37 12.93 55.77 21.12
CA THR A 37 12.24 57.08 20.79
C THR A 37 11.95 57.18 19.28
N ARG A 38 10.65 57.49 19.03
CA ARG A 38 10.05 58.41 18.00
C ARG A 38 10.56 58.51 16.57
N VAL A 39 9.66 58.12 15.69
CA VAL A 39 9.10 58.73 14.44
C VAL A 39 9.77 60.05 13.96
N LYS A 40 10.19 60.05 12.66
CA LYS A 40 9.82 61.07 11.65
C LYS A 40 10.15 60.62 10.23
N GLN A 41 9.09 60.71 9.40
CA GLN A 41 9.08 60.74 7.95
C GLN A 41 9.90 61.94 7.45
N TRP A 42 10.52 61.82 6.25
CA TRP A 42 10.52 62.86 5.20
C TRP A 42 11.20 62.40 3.92
N ASP A 43 10.70 62.86 2.82
CA ASP A 43 10.75 62.64 1.42
C ASP A 43 12.10 62.75 0.70
N ASN A 44 12.15 62.08 -0.51
CA ASN A 44 13.08 62.33 -1.63
C ASN A 44 13.00 63.83 -2.14
N PRO A 45 13.99 64.43 -2.81
CA PRO A 45 14.26 64.16 -4.22
C PRO A 45 15.70 64.35 -4.76
N SER A 46 15.94 63.62 -5.87
CA SER A 46 16.79 63.92 -7.04
C SER A 46 17.75 65.12 -7.11
N ARG A 47 19.01 64.91 -7.60
CA ARG A 47 19.63 65.54 -8.82
C ARG A 47 21.17 65.45 -8.85
N ALA A 48 21.64 64.89 -9.98
CA ALA A 48 22.68 65.38 -10.90
C ALA A 48 24.11 65.73 -10.47
N PHE A 49 25.02 65.04 -11.15
CA PHE A 49 26.42 65.32 -11.54
C PHE A 49 26.91 66.79 -11.56
N PRO A 50 28.23 67.17 -11.77
CA PRO A 50 29.43 66.39 -12.19
C PRO A 50 30.82 66.83 -11.56
N GLY A 51 31.87 66.08 -11.85
CA GLY A 51 33.16 66.74 -12.24
C GLY A 51 34.42 66.43 -11.48
N HIS A 52 35.32 65.78 -12.21
CA HIS A 52 36.77 66.01 -12.34
C HIS A 52 37.83 65.74 -11.27
N ASN A 53 38.76 64.81 -11.67
CA ASN A 53 40.24 64.89 -11.63
C ASN A 53 40.95 64.98 -10.27
N GLU A 54 42.03 64.32 -9.98
CA GLU A 54 43.30 63.98 -10.65
C GLU A 54 44.16 63.06 -9.79
N PHE A 55 44.93 62.25 -10.46
CA PHE A 55 46.29 61.72 -10.21
C PHE A 55 46.83 61.61 -8.79
N TYR A 56 47.30 60.39 -8.42
CA TYR A 56 48.77 60.15 -8.19
C TYR A 56 49.09 58.66 -8.39
N GLN A 57 50.16 58.42 -9.18
CA GLN A 57 50.78 57.15 -9.49
C GLN A 57 51.62 56.64 -8.32
N SER A 58 51.68 55.35 -8.06
CA SER A 58 52.95 54.66 -7.86
C SER A 58 52.80 53.17 -8.17
N SER A 59 53.70 52.73 -8.96
CA SER A 59 54.01 51.48 -9.54
C SER A 59 54.24 50.35 -8.52
N ASP A 60 53.64 49.17 -8.75
CA ASP A 60 54.40 47.92 -8.95
C ASP A 60 53.51 46.84 -9.61
N ALA A 61 53.90 46.50 -10.80
CA ALA A 61 53.18 45.54 -11.65
C ALA A 61 53.66 44.10 -11.40
N ARG A 62 52.70 43.17 -11.25
CA ARG A 62 52.82 41.78 -11.69
C ARG A 62 51.58 41.40 -12.50
N PRO A 63 51.76 40.59 -13.55
CA PRO A 63 50.76 40.46 -14.58
C PRO A 63 49.57 39.63 -14.14
N SER A 64 48.40 40.22 -14.13
CA SER A 64 47.12 39.53 -14.08
C SER A 64 46.86 38.89 -15.42
N GLN A 65 46.77 37.56 -15.44
CA GLN A 65 46.24 36.80 -16.57
C GLN A 65 44.82 37.28 -16.89
N ASN A 66 44.65 37.72 -18.11
CA ASN A 66 43.37 38.05 -18.71
C ASN A 66 42.39 36.89 -18.61
N LEU A 67 41.49 36.92 -17.63
CA LEU A 67 40.27 36.18 -17.66
C LEU A 67 39.38 36.85 -18.69
N MET A 68 39.22 36.21 -19.86
CA MET A 68 38.20 36.57 -20.83
C MET A 68 36.84 36.63 -20.12
N PHE A 69 36.30 37.80 -19.99
CA PHE A 69 34.90 37.99 -19.58
C PHE A 69 33.98 37.37 -20.63
N ARG A 70 33.56 36.13 -20.42
CA ARG A 70 32.34 35.62 -21.03
C ARG A 70 31.19 36.41 -20.43
N SER A 71 30.42 37.07 -21.26
CA SER A 71 29.21 37.76 -20.85
C SER A 71 28.27 36.76 -20.13
N VAL A 72 28.13 36.95 -18.82
CA VAL A 72 27.26 36.11 -17.98
C VAL A 72 25.86 36.67 -18.12
N ASN A 73 24.99 36.00 -18.87
CA ASN A 73 23.66 36.49 -19.24
C ASN A 73 22.58 36.19 -18.18
N SER A 74 22.93 35.67 -16.99
CA SER A 74 21.91 35.45 -15.94
C SER A 74 22.47 35.52 -14.52
N ALA A 75 21.67 35.97 -13.58
CA ALA A 75 22.00 35.98 -12.15
C ALA A 75 22.27 34.55 -11.58
N GLN A 76 21.83 33.50 -12.29
CA GLN A 76 22.10 32.13 -11.94
C GLN A 76 23.56 31.74 -12.24
N ASP A 77 24.09 32.16 -13.36
CA ASP A 77 25.47 31.88 -13.75
C ASP A 77 26.47 32.60 -12.85
N PHE A 78 26.17 33.84 -12.45
CA PHE A 78 26.99 34.62 -11.51
C PHE A 78 27.02 33.94 -10.11
N ASN A 79 25.87 33.50 -9.62
CA ASN A 79 25.83 32.76 -8.36
C ASN A 79 26.58 31.42 -8.41
N ALA A 80 26.61 30.75 -9.57
CA ALA A 80 27.37 29.51 -9.77
C ALA A 80 28.88 29.77 -9.73
N LEU A 81 29.36 30.86 -10.33
CA LEU A 81 30.79 31.28 -10.29
C LEU A 81 31.23 31.57 -8.86
N ILE A 82 30.49 32.37 -8.10
CA ILE A 82 30.81 32.68 -6.69
C ILE A 82 30.89 31.42 -5.83
N LYS A 83 30.00 30.44 -6.09
CA LYS A 83 29.98 29.16 -5.36
C LYS A 83 31.20 28.30 -5.69
N GLN A 84 31.66 28.30 -6.94
CA GLN A 84 32.86 27.57 -7.34
C GLN A 84 34.11 28.15 -6.64
N GLU A 85 34.25 29.46 -6.60
CA GLU A 85 35.35 30.12 -5.89
C GLU A 85 35.38 29.77 -4.39
N VAL A 86 34.21 29.68 -3.73
CA VAL A 86 34.14 29.27 -2.32
C VAL A 86 34.58 27.83 -2.14
N MET A 87 34.20 26.93 -3.06
CA MET A 87 34.59 25.52 -3.02
C MET A 87 36.13 25.40 -3.23
N ASP A 88 36.67 26.06 -4.25
CA ASP A 88 38.08 26.04 -4.55
C ASP A 88 38.91 26.63 -3.38
N GLY A 89 38.41 27.65 -2.69
CA GLY A 89 39.01 28.21 -1.49
C GLY A 89 38.99 27.23 -0.29
N LEU A 90 37.90 26.49 -0.12
CA LEU A 90 37.81 25.44 0.90
C LEU A 90 38.79 24.29 0.60
N VAL A 91 38.88 23.88 -0.66
CA VAL A 91 39.79 22.86 -1.15
C VAL A 91 41.24 23.31 -0.91
N SER A 92 41.64 24.49 -1.36
CA SER A 92 42.98 25.02 -1.22
C SER A 92 43.46 25.16 0.25
N LYS A 93 42.55 25.60 1.14
CA LYS A 93 42.83 25.67 2.58
C LYS A 93 43.09 24.31 3.20
N SER A 94 42.30 23.30 2.80
CA SER A 94 42.46 21.94 3.32
C SER A 94 43.76 21.28 2.75
N ASP A 95 44.07 21.48 1.48
CA ASP A 95 45.34 20.99 0.92
C ASP A 95 46.54 21.55 1.67
N ARG A 96 46.47 22.81 2.06
CA ARG A 96 47.59 23.51 2.74
C ARG A 96 47.68 23.19 4.23
N PHE A 97 46.57 23.03 4.94
CA PHE A 97 46.50 22.94 6.39
C PHE A 97 45.85 21.68 6.93
N GLY A 98 45.22 20.84 6.08
CA GLY A 98 44.44 19.69 6.50
C GLY A 98 45.20 18.68 7.36
N HIS A 99 46.49 18.51 7.17
CA HIS A 99 47.37 17.66 7.98
C HIS A 99 47.48 18.09 9.46
N ARG A 100 47.06 19.32 9.78
CA ARG A 100 47.07 19.90 11.13
C ARG A 100 45.68 19.96 11.76
N TYR A 101 44.67 19.49 11.06
CA TYR A 101 43.28 19.56 11.56
C TYR A 101 43.08 18.57 12.69
N ASP A 102 42.55 19.05 13.81
CA ASP A 102 41.94 18.26 14.86
C ASP A 102 40.45 18.00 14.59
N GLY A 103 39.78 17.26 15.45
CA GLY A 103 38.34 16.97 15.30
C GLY A 103 37.46 18.24 15.27
N ARG A 104 37.87 19.34 15.97
CA ARG A 104 37.13 20.61 15.96
C ARG A 104 37.24 21.28 14.58
N ASN A 105 38.43 21.28 14.01
CA ASN A 105 38.70 21.87 12.69
C ASN A 105 37.95 21.14 11.61
N HIS A 106 37.89 19.80 11.68
CA HIS A 106 37.10 18.96 10.79
C HIS A 106 35.58 19.27 10.89
N GLY A 107 35.05 19.43 12.10
CA GLY A 107 33.67 19.84 12.30
C GLY A 107 33.31 21.20 11.69
N GLN A 108 34.20 22.18 11.85
CA GLN A 108 34.05 23.51 11.23
C GLN A 108 34.11 23.44 9.70
N TYR A 109 35.02 22.65 9.16
CA TYR A 109 35.16 22.42 7.74
C TYR A 109 33.90 21.76 7.14
N ALA A 110 33.40 20.68 7.76
CA ALA A 110 32.17 20.01 7.36
C ALA A 110 30.95 20.96 7.40
N SER A 111 30.88 21.83 8.43
CA SER A 111 29.83 22.85 8.52
C SER A 111 29.89 23.87 7.39
N SER A 112 31.10 24.22 6.93
CA SER A 112 31.27 25.14 5.79
C SER A 112 30.79 24.52 4.48
N ILE A 113 31.04 23.23 4.27
CA ILE A 113 30.53 22.48 3.11
C ILE A 113 28.98 22.38 3.14
N LYS A 114 28.40 22.13 4.32
CA LYS A 114 26.95 22.15 4.48
C LYS A 114 26.37 23.52 4.12
N LYS A 115 26.98 24.61 4.57
CA LYS A 115 26.55 25.98 4.23
C LYS A 115 26.61 26.24 2.72
N TYR A 116 27.69 25.81 2.07
CA TYR A 116 27.83 25.89 0.62
C TYR A 116 26.68 25.18 -0.12
N THR A 117 26.42 23.91 0.19
CA THR A 117 25.36 23.14 -0.46
C THR A 117 23.96 23.68 -0.15
N SER A 118 23.74 24.20 1.07
CA SER A 118 22.48 24.85 1.44
C SER A 118 22.25 26.14 0.64
N ALA A 119 23.26 26.94 0.45
CA ALA A 119 23.22 28.15 -0.39
C ALA A 119 23.02 27.79 -1.87
N ALA A 120 23.59 26.66 -2.33
CA ALA A 120 23.36 26.12 -3.66
C ALA A 120 21.99 25.51 -3.88
N LYS A 121 21.21 25.24 -2.81
CA LYS A 121 19.93 24.50 -2.82
C LYS A 121 20.02 23.12 -3.48
N ARG A 122 21.16 22.50 -3.46
CA ARG A 122 21.43 21.16 -4.00
C ARG A 122 22.58 20.47 -3.24
N PRO A 123 22.65 19.13 -3.23
CA PRO A 123 23.81 18.39 -2.75
C PRO A 123 25.03 18.62 -3.66
N LEU A 124 26.20 18.16 -3.23
CA LEU A 124 27.41 18.15 -4.03
C LEU A 124 27.19 17.34 -5.32
N ASN A 125 27.66 17.87 -6.44
CA ASN A 125 27.73 17.12 -7.68
C ASN A 125 28.98 16.22 -7.69
N ARG A 126 29.09 15.35 -8.72
CA ARG A 126 30.17 14.37 -8.84
C ARG A 126 31.56 15.01 -8.86
N ALA A 127 31.74 16.15 -9.58
CA ALA A 127 33.02 16.85 -9.66
C ALA A 127 33.41 17.47 -8.32
N GLU A 128 32.49 18.17 -7.67
CA GLU A 128 32.69 18.75 -6.34
C GLU A 128 32.99 17.66 -5.30
N GLN A 129 32.31 16.51 -5.39
CA GLN A 129 32.56 15.37 -4.53
C GLN A 129 33.96 14.78 -4.74
N SER A 130 34.38 14.60 -6.00
CA SER A 130 35.75 14.13 -6.33
C SER A 130 36.82 15.06 -5.84
N GLN A 131 36.65 16.38 -5.98
CA GLN A 131 37.57 17.35 -5.41
C GLN A 131 37.65 17.22 -3.89
N LEU A 132 36.51 17.10 -3.22
CA LEU A 132 36.43 16.97 -1.77
C LEU A 132 37.13 15.71 -1.25
N MET A 133 37.05 14.59 -2.00
CA MET A 133 37.64 13.31 -1.58
C MET A 133 39.17 13.42 -1.39
N ARG A 134 39.85 14.25 -2.14
CA ARG A 134 41.29 14.48 -1.96
C ARG A 134 41.62 15.04 -0.59
N LEU A 135 40.71 15.78 0.00
CA LEU A 135 40.86 16.47 1.28
C LEU A 135 40.47 15.58 2.45
N LEU A 136 39.53 14.67 2.23
CA LEU A 136 38.99 13.76 3.28
C LEU A 136 40.00 12.66 3.66
N GLN A 137 41.08 12.46 2.90
CA GLN A 137 42.15 11.53 3.27
C GLN A 137 42.81 11.89 4.61
N ASN A 138 42.88 13.17 4.96
CA ASN A 138 43.40 13.62 6.23
C ASN A 138 42.45 13.34 7.43
N PHE A 139 41.15 13.13 7.18
CA PHE A 139 40.19 12.83 8.23
C PHE A 139 40.40 11.47 8.84
N THR A 140 40.82 10.47 8.06
CA THR A 140 41.01 9.10 8.54
C THR A 140 42.16 8.97 9.54
N ALA A 141 43.11 9.91 9.54
CA ALA A 141 44.25 9.96 10.49
C ALA A 141 43.90 10.65 11.81
N THR A 142 42.74 11.29 11.91
CA THR A 142 42.35 12.06 13.11
C THR A 142 41.94 11.15 14.24
N ARG A 143 42.54 11.28 15.42
CA ARG A 143 42.22 10.52 16.64
C ARG A 143 41.58 11.37 17.74
N SER A 144 41.52 12.67 17.60
CA SER A 144 41.04 13.64 18.61
C SER A 144 39.59 14.03 18.39
N TRP A 145 38.70 13.05 18.30
CA TRP A 145 37.25 13.31 18.16
C TRP A 145 36.61 13.56 19.54
N ASN A 146 35.67 14.48 19.60
CA ASN A 146 34.74 14.68 20.70
C ASN A 146 33.30 14.68 20.17
N TRP A 147 32.30 14.56 21.03
CA TRP A 147 30.90 14.49 20.62
C TRP A 147 30.46 15.61 19.67
N ARG A 148 30.86 16.85 19.98
CA ARG A 148 30.47 17.99 19.15
C ARG A 148 31.07 17.92 17.74
N SER A 149 32.35 17.55 17.64
CA SER A 149 33.01 17.43 16.34
C SER A 149 32.45 16.24 15.53
N LEU A 150 32.22 15.07 16.15
CA LEU A 150 31.62 13.91 15.51
C LEU A 150 30.22 14.24 14.98
N THR A 151 29.38 14.81 15.85
CA THR A 151 28.00 15.20 15.49
C THR A 151 27.99 16.20 14.34
N THR A 152 28.80 17.26 14.44
CA THR A 152 28.86 18.30 13.40
C THR A 152 29.37 17.74 12.09
N THR A 153 30.40 16.89 12.12
CA THR A 153 31.00 16.32 10.91
C THR A 153 30.04 15.36 10.21
N LEU A 154 29.56 14.35 10.90
CA LEU A 154 28.68 13.33 10.30
C LEU A 154 27.39 13.96 9.77
N HIS A 155 26.72 14.78 10.60
CA HIS A 155 25.49 15.46 10.21
C HIS A 155 25.69 16.41 9.01
N SER A 156 26.78 17.21 9.01
CA SER A 156 27.03 18.16 7.93
C SER A 156 27.38 17.46 6.62
N PHE A 157 28.23 16.44 6.65
CA PHE A 157 28.60 15.68 5.45
C PHE A 157 27.42 14.90 4.88
N THR A 158 26.60 14.29 5.74
CA THR A 158 25.37 13.63 5.29
C THR A 158 24.42 14.62 4.64
N SER A 159 24.20 15.78 5.26
CA SER A 159 23.35 16.85 4.72
C SER A 159 23.86 17.38 3.39
N ALA A 160 25.17 17.55 3.24
CA ALA A 160 25.81 18.06 2.04
C ALA A 160 25.88 17.04 0.89
N GLY A 161 25.57 15.76 1.13
CA GLY A 161 25.65 14.71 0.12
C GLY A 161 27.06 14.18 -0.11
N VAL A 162 27.98 14.31 0.85
CA VAL A 162 29.35 13.79 0.76
C VAL A 162 29.35 12.28 0.54
N PHE A 163 28.42 11.57 1.14
CA PHE A 163 28.26 10.11 1.04
C PHE A 163 27.27 9.67 -0.04
N THR A 164 26.79 10.58 -0.89
CA THR A 164 25.85 10.21 -1.96
C THR A 164 26.57 9.39 -3.02
N LEU A 165 25.98 8.26 -3.41
CA LEU A 165 26.48 7.42 -4.50
C LEU A 165 26.01 7.99 -5.84
N HIS A 166 26.93 8.26 -6.76
CA HIS A 166 26.64 8.70 -8.13
C HIS A 166 26.87 7.57 -9.12
N ASN A 167 26.05 7.45 -10.13
CA ASN A 167 26.16 6.45 -11.16
C ASN A 167 26.79 7.06 -12.46
N PRO A 168 27.87 6.49 -13.04
CA PRO A 168 28.65 5.34 -12.60
C PRO A 168 29.47 5.64 -11.33
N ILE A 169 29.72 4.61 -10.53
CA ILE A 169 30.47 4.72 -9.27
C ILE A 169 31.96 4.92 -9.61
N ASP A 170 32.60 5.88 -8.91
CA ASP A 170 34.06 6.03 -8.91
C ASP A 170 34.62 5.27 -7.69
N GLU A 171 35.28 4.16 -7.92
CA GLU A 171 35.78 3.26 -6.87
C GLU A 171 36.70 3.99 -5.87
N ARG A 172 37.49 4.96 -6.31
CA ARG A 172 38.39 5.74 -5.43
C ARG A 172 37.58 6.62 -4.48
N VAL A 173 36.50 7.24 -5.00
CA VAL A 173 35.57 8.04 -4.20
C VAL A 173 34.87 7.16 -3.20
N GLU A 174 34.36 6.01 -3.63
CA GLU A 174 33.66 5.05 -2.78
C GLU A 174 34.55 4.54 -1.63
N ARG A 175 35.79 4.14 -1.93
CA ARG A 175 36.76 3.69 -0.90
C ARG A 175 37.05 4.78 0.13
N THR A 176 37.22 6.03 -0.32
CA THR A 176 37.47 7.15 0.60
C THR A 176 36.27 7.48 1.45
N GLN A 177 35.05 7.44 0.87
CA GLN A 177 33.80 7.60 1.60
C GLN A 177 33.64 6.51 2.67
N ALA A 178 33.90 5.25 2.30
CA ALA A 178 33.80 4.13 3.23
C ALA A 178 34.79 4.26 4.40
N ALA A 179 36.05 4.60 4.10
CA ALA A 179 37.07 4.78 5.14
C ALA A 179 36.75 5.95 6.08
N LEU A 180 36.25 7.06 5.54
CA LEU A 180 35.81 8.20 6.36
C LEU A 180 34.61 7.82 7.24
N LEU A 181 33.62 7.15 6.67
CA LEU A 181 32.43 6.73 7.40
C LEU A 181 32.81 5.74 8.52
N SER A 182 33.63 4.73 8.24
CA SER A 182 34.15 3.79 9.26
C SER A 182 34.85 4.54 10.40
N THR A 183 35.76 5.47 10.09
CA THR A 183 36.46 6.27 11.10
C THR A 183 35.51 7.03 12.03
N LEU A 184 34.43 7.61 11.47
CA LEU A 184 33.46 8.35 12.27
C LEU A 184 32.59 7.40 13.11
N LEU A 185 32.18 6.25 12.55
CA LEU A 185 31.39 5.24 13.26
C LEU A 185 32.19 4.61 14.40
N ASP A 186 33.45 4.23 14.16
CA ASP A 186 34.35 3.68 15.19
C ASP A 186 34.54 4.65 16.35
N ALA A 187 34.73 5.95 16.03
CA ALA A 187 34.82 6.98 17.04
C ALA A 187 33.52 7.15 17.85
N ILE A 188 32.37 7.03 17.23
CA ILE A 188 31.07 7.05 17.93
C ILE A 188 30.93 5.85 18.85
N ILE A 189 31.21 4.64 18.35
CA ILE A 189 31.20 3.39 19.14
C ILE A 189 32.14 3.52 20.33
N PHE A 190 33.37 3.97 20.10
CA PHE A 190 34.36 4.18 21.17
C PHE A 190 33.83 5.11 22.27
N HIS A 191 33.29 6.26 21.89
CA HIS A 191 32.75 7.23 22.86
C HIS A 191 31.48 6.71 23.58
N CYS A 192 30.63 5.93 22.93
CA CYS A 192 29.47 5.30 23.54
C CYS A 192 29.85 4.22 24.57
N ASN A 193 30.98 3.53 24.37
CA ASN A 193 31.45 2.47 25.23
C ASN A 193 32.29 2.97 26.45
N GLN A 194 32.49 4.30 26.54
CA GLN A 194 33.10 4.88 27.73
C GLN A 194 32.19 4.78 28.96
N LYS A 195 32.75 4.99 30.17
CA LYS A 195 31.98 5.04 31.41
C LYS A 195 30.81 6.01 31.31
N PRO A 196 29.70 5.78 32.00
CA PRO A 196 28.51 6.65 31.91
C PRO A 196 28.78 8.13 32.19
N GLU A 197 29.72 8.43 33.09
CA GLU A 197 30.15 9.79 33.46
C GLU A 197 30.88 10.50 32.30
N ALA A 198 31.53 9.75 31.41
CA ALA A 198 32.26 10.27 30.25
C ALA A 198 31.35 10.40 28.99
N ARG A 199 30.15 9.86 29.02
CA ARG A 199 29.17 9.90 27.92
C ARG A 199 28.44 11.24 27.85
N ASN A 200 29.14 12.36 27.93
CA ASN A 200 28.52 13.68 27.99
C ASN A 200 28.05 14.17 26.58
N ILE A 201 27.18 13.39 25.94
CA ILE A 201 26.52 13.78 24.68
C ILE A 201 25.18 14.48 25.00
N ASP A 202 24.94 15.63 24.38
CA ASP A 202 23.69 16.37 24.52
C ASP A 202 22.56 15.76 23.67
N PRO A 203 21.28 16.07 23.96
CA PRO A 203 20.11 15.58 23.21
C PRO A 203 20.20 15.88 21.73
N GLN A 204 20.67 17.07 21.35
CA GLN A 204 20.83 17.49 19.97
C GLN A 204 21.89 16.65 19.25
N GLY A 205 22.97 16.29 19.96
CA GLY A 205 24.02 15.41 19.42
C GLY A 205 23.49 14.02 19.07
N ILE A 206 22.74 13.41 20.00
CA ILE A 206 22.13 12.09 19.79
C ILE A 206 21.18 12.16 18.59
N ALA A 207 20.28 13.14 18.58
CA ALA A 207 19.28 13.29 17.52
C ALA A 207 19.93 13.49 16.14
N ASN A 208 20.98 14.32 16.05
CA ASN A 208 21.68 14.60 14.81
C ASN A 208 22.50 13.39 14.30
N LEU A 209 23.11 12.61 15.19
CA LEU A 209 23.86 11.42 14.81
C LEU A 209 22.93 10.32 14.28
N LEU A 210 21.86 9.99 15.02
CA LEU A 210 20.88 8.98 14.57
C LEU A 210 20.18 9.43 13.29
N TRP A 211 19.83 10.71 13.18
CA TRP A 211 19.27 11.27 11.94
C TRP A 211 20.24 11.12 10.75
N ALA A 212 21.54 11.42 10.96
CA ALA A 212 22.53 11.30 9.90
C ALA A 212 22.69 9.83 9.44
N MET A 213 22.78 8.89 10.38
CA MET A 213 22.86 7.46 10.05
C MET A 213 21.62 6.97 9.32
N ALA A 214 20.43 7.35 9.78
CA ALA A 214 19.17 7.02 9.11
C ALA A 214 19.11 7.61 7.69
N LYS A 215 19.60 8.85 7.52
CA LYS A 215 19.61 9.52 6.21
C LYS A 215 20.62 8.90 5.24
N LEU A 216 21.76 8.40 5.73
CA LEU A 216 22.71 7.64 4.92
C LEU A 216 22.07 6.40 4.32
N VAL A 217 21.40 5.60 5.15
CA VAL A 217 20.70 4.39 4.72
C VAL A 217 19.54 4.72 3.77
N ASP A 218 18.74 5.74 4.08
CA ASP A 218 17.64 6.25 3.24
C ASP A 218 18.12 6.65 1.83
N LYS A 219 19.38 7.14 1.71
CA LYS A 219 20.00 7.49 0.43
C LYS A 219 20.74 6.34 -0.26
N GLY A 220 20.64 5.14 0.25
CA GLY A 220 21.14 3.92 -0.40
C GLY A 220 22.51 3.45 0.08
N GLN A 221 23.08 4.02 1.14
CA GLN A 221 24.25 3.43 1.80
C GLN A 221 23.87 2.08 2.39
N LYS A 222 24.75 1.09 2.20
CA LYS A 222 24.54 -0.25 2.77
C LYS A 222 24.56 -0.19 4.29
N GLN A 223 23.70 -0.95 4.94
CA GLN A 223 23.77 -1.17 6.37
C GLN A 223 24.93 -2.12 6.68
N THR A 224 26.08 -1.55 6.99
CA THR A 224 27.26 -2.31 7.40
C THR A 224 27.13 -2.73 8.88
N PRO A 225 27.86 -3.78 9.33
CA PRO A 225 27.92 -4.16 10.73
C PRO A 225 28.29 -2.98 11.65
N GLU A 226 29.27 -2.17 11.25
CA GLU A 226 29.76 -1.01 12.01
C GLU A 226 28.66 0.07 12.16
N LEU A 227 27.86 0.31 11.11
CA LEU A 227 26.73 1.23 11.17
C LEU A 227 25.66 0.72 12.16
N ASN A 228 25.36 -0.57 12.09
CA ASN A 228 24.39 -1.20 12.99
C ASN A 228 24.89 -1.17 14.46
N GLU A 229 26.19 -1.39 14.68
CA GLU A 229 26.82 -1.29 16.00
C GLU A 229 26.79 0.14 16.53
N ALA A 230 27.11 1.14 15.71
CA ALA A 230 27.06 2.55 16.11
C ALA A 230 25.63 2.98 16.47
N VAL A 231 24.63 2.54 15.71
CA VAL A 231 23.22 2.76 16.06
C VAL A 231 22.87 2.08 17.39
N ALA A 232 23.24 0.81 17.57
CA ALA A 232 22.99 0.08 18.81
C ALA A 232 23.67 0.71 20.02
N ALA A 233 24.87 1.25 19.86
CA ALA A 233 25.61 1.94 20.92
C ALA A 233 25.00 3.31 21.30
N LEU A 234 24.39 4.02 20.34
CA LEU A 234 23.76 5.34 20.59
C LEU A 234 22.35 5.23 21.22
N LEU A 235 21.59 4.19 20.94
CA LEU A 235 20.20 4.04 21.43
C LEU A 235 20.08 4.12 22.96
N PRO A 236 20.93 3.45 23.77
CA PRO A 236 20.88 3.59 25.21
C PRO A 236 21.11 5.03 25.71
N CYS A 237 21.85 5.86 24.94
CA CYS A 237 22.08 7.25 25.32
C CYS A 237 20.76 8.08 25.35
N VAL A 238 19.74 7.68 24.56
CA VAL A 238 18.41 8.30 24.59
C VAL A 238 17.77 8.17 25.98
N ASN A 239 18.01 7.04 26.65
CA ASN A 239 17.42 6.75 27.97
C ASN A 239 18.18 7.46 29.10
N VAL A 240 19.50 7.57 29.00
CA VAL A 240 20.35 8.12 30.06
C VAL A 240 20.19 9.64 30.23
N VAL A 241 19.79 10.34 29.20
CA VAL A 241 19.56 11.80 29.23
C VAL A 241 18.27 12.15 30.04
N LYS A 242 18.24 11.75 31.31
CA LYS A 242 17.08 12.01 32.20
C LYS A 242 16.94 13.48 32.62
N LYS A 243 18.05 14.23 32.70
CA LYS A 243 18.07 15.63 33.18
C LYS A 243 17.99 16.70 32.08
N ALA A 244 18.32 16.35 30.82
CA ALA A 244 18.24 17.29 29.71
C ALA A 244 16.90 17.11 28.99
N HIS A 245 16.18 18.19 28.76
CA HIS A 245 14.93 18.18 28.01
C HIS A 245 15.22 18.14 26.52
N PHE A 246 14.81 17.05 25.83
CA PHE A 246 14.77 17.08 24.37
C PHE A 246 13.81 18.16 23.88
N LYS A 247 14.23 18.93 22.90
CA LYS A 247 13.36 19.88 22.21
C LYS A 247 12.40 19.14 21.27
N PRO A 248 11.26 19.76 20.90
CA PRO A 248 10.31 19.17 19.95
C PRO A 248 10.96 18.63 18.65
N GLN A 249 11.90 19.38 18.06
CA GLN A 249 12.62 18.97 16.85
C GLN A 249 13.50 17.73 17.09
N GLU A 250 14.16 17.64 18.24
CA GLU A 250 15.05 16.51 18.57
C GLU A 250 14.27 15.23 18.74
N ILE A 251 13.11 15.28 19.43
CA ILE A 251 12.19 14.14 19.58
C ILE A 251 11.72 13.68 18.19
N THR A 252 11.29 14.63 17.35
CA THR A 252 10.80 14.34 16.00
C THR A 252 11.89 13.69 15.15
N ASN A 253 13.12 14.22 15.18
CA ASN A 253 14.25 13.67 14.44
C ASN A 253 14.62 12.26 14.90
N LEU A 254 14.57 11.99 16.22
CA LEU A 254 14.83 10.67 16.78
C LEU A 254 13.79 9.64 16.33
N LEU A 255 12.49 9.95 16.45
CA LEU A 255 11.43 9.05 16.01
C LEU A 255 11.51 8.79 14.51
N TRP A 256 11.76 9.83 13.70
CA TRP A 256 11.95 9.71 12.26
C TRP A 256 13.15 8.82 11.93
N ALA A 257 14.28 9.01 12.62
CA ALA A 257 15.48 8.22 12.40
C ALA A 257 15.28 6.74 12.73
N MET A 258 14.65 6.44 13.87
CA MET A 258 14.32 5.06 14.25
C MET A 258 13.42 4.39 13.23
N ALA A 259 12.37 5.10 12.78
CA ALA A 259 11.45 4.59 11.78
C ALA A 259 12.14 4.32 10.43
N LYS A 260 13.03 5.22 9.99
CA LYS A 260 13.79 5.06 8.75
C LYS A 260 14.82 3.93 8.82
N LEU A 261 15.51 3.78 9.93
CA LEU A 261 16.46 2.69 10.11
C LEU A 261 15.74 1.34 10.03
N VAL A 262 14.61 1.19 10.71
CA VAL A 262 13.81 -0.05 10.69
C VAL A 262 13.23 -0.29 9.28
N ASP A 263 12.69 0.73 8.63
CA ASP A 263 12.15 0.66 7.27
C ASP A 263 13.20 0.18 6.25
N ASN A 264 14.47 0.48 6.48
CA ASN A 264 15.58 0.04 5.63
C ASN A 264 16.26 -1.27 6.11
N GLY A 265 15.66 -1.99 7.05
CA GLY A 265 16.10 -3.35 7.43
C GLY A 265 16.83 -3.46 8.77
N GLN A 266 16.98 -2.37 9.54
CA GLN A 266 17.50 -2.46 10.91
C GLN A 266 16.58 -3.34 11.75
N LYS A 267 17.16 -4.35 12.42
CA LYS A 267 16.38 -5.19 13.33
C LYS A 267 15.85 -4.37 14.51
N GLN A 268 14.64 -4.67 14.93
CA GLN A 268 14.04 -4.09 16.14
C GLN A 268 14.67 -4.71 17.40
N THR A 269 15.80 -4.16 17.81
CA THR A 269 16.53 -4.60 19.00
C THR A 269 15.82 -4.15 20.28
N PRO A 270 16.08 -4.81 21.44
CA PRO A 270 15.58 -4.35 22.74
C PRO A 270 15.92 -2.88 23.01
N GLY A 271 17.15 -2.44 22.69
CA GLY A 271 17.57 -1.04 22.85
C GLY A 271 16.75 -0.04 22.04
N LEU A 272 16.29 -0.43 20.83
CA LEU A 272 15.40 0.42 20.03
C LEU A 272 14.00 0.51 20.67
N LYS A 273 13.46 -0.61 21.15
CA LYS A 273 12.18 -0.65 21.85
C LYS A 273 12.20 0.21 23.12
N GLU A 274 13.29 0.11 23.92
CA GLU A 274 13.49 0.91 25.13
C GLU A 274 13.63 2.41 24.81
N ALA A 275 14.40 2.76 23.79
CA ALA A 275 14.55 4.16 23.36
C ALA A 275 13.21 4.75 22.89
N LEU A 276 12.41 3.99 22.15
CA LEU A 276 11.07 4.39 21.74
C LEU A 276 10.15 4.58 22.97
N ALA A 277 10.13 3.62 23.89
CA ALA A 277 9.36 3.70 25.13
C ALA A 277 9.73 4.93 25.98
N ALA A 278 11.01 5.33 25.97
CA ALA A 278 11.47 6.54 26.67
C ALA A 278 11.07 7.85 25.95
N LEU A 279 10.89 7.83 24.63
CA LEU A 279 10.52 9.02 23.84
C LEU A 279 9.01 9.30 23.86
N LEU A 280 8.14 8.28 23.82
CA LEU A 280 6.69 8.46 23.73
C LEU A 280 6.10 9.33 24.87
N PRO A 281 6.46 9.14 26.15
CA PRO A 281 5.99 10.03 27.22
C PRO A 281 6.43 11.49 27.05
N ARG A 282 7.60 11.70 26.42
CA ARG A 282 8.12 13.06 26.14
C ARG A 282 7.35 13.72 25.00
N VAL A 283 6.88 12.95 24.02
CA VAL A 283 5.93 13.44 22.99
C VAL A 283 4.65 13.94 23.69
N ASN A 284 4.07 13.14 24.58
CA ASN A 284 2.85 13.49 25.28
C ASN A 284 3.03 14.75 26.16
N ALA A 285 4.17 14.88 26.83
CA ALA A 285 4.48 16.03 27.66
C ALA A 285 4.70 17.34 26.89
N GLN A 286 5.10 17.27 25.62
CA GLN A 286 5.43 18.45 24.79
C GLN A 286 4.46 18.67 23.64
N LYS A 287 3.33 17.98 23.58
CA LYS A 287 2.37 18.00 22.47
C LYS A 287 1.93 19.43 22.08
N ASP A 288 1.79 20.33 23.07
CA ASP A 288 1.34 21.71 22.87
C ASP A 288 2.40 22.60 22.19
N HIS A 289 3.67 22.15 22.17
CA HIS A 289 4.78 22.86 21.53
C HIS A 289 5.11 22.37 20.12
N PHE A 290 4.37 21.38 19.61
CA PHE A 290 4.62 20.85 18.29
C PHE A 290 3.96 21.70 17.20
N ILE A 291 4.76 22.04 16.21
CA ILE A 291 4.32 22.68 14.97
C ILE A 291 3.87 21.60 13.95
N PRO A 292 3.16 21.94 12.86
CA PRO A 292 2.64 21.00 11.89
C PRO A 292 3.65 19.94 11.40
N HIS A 293 4.86 20.37 11.11
CA HIS A 293 5.96 19.49 10.69
C HIS A 293 6.28 18.39 11.72
N HIS A 294 6.32 18.74 13.00
CA HIS A 294 6.61 17.79 14.07
C HIS A 294 5.51 16.73 14.18
N ILE A 295 4.24 17.15 14.17
CA ILE A 295 3.08 16.27 14.31
C ILE A 295 3.02 15.28 13.16
N ALA A 296 3.15 15.77 11.91
CA ALA A 296 3.10 14.94 10.72
C ALA A 296 4.22 13.88 10.71
N ASN A 297 5.44 14.27 11.05
CA ASN A 297 6.58 13.35 11.07
C ASN A 297 6.52 12.33 12.21
N GLN A 298 6.01 12.71 13.38
CA GLN A 298 5.86 11.80 14.51
C GLN A 298 4.79 10.73 14.23
N LEU A 299 3.62 11.11 13.73
CA LEU A 299 2.58 10.16 13.35
C LEU A 299 3.05 9.26 12.20
N TRP A 300 3.76 9.82 11.22
CA TRP A 300 4.38 9.03 10.16
C TRP A 300 5.40 8.01 10.70
N ALA A 301 6.28 8.43 11.62
CA ALA A 301 7.28 7.57 12.21
C ALA A 301 6.66 6.43 13.04
N ILE A 302 5.67 6.72 13.85
CA ILE A 302 4.93 5.72 14.65
C ILE A 302 4.27 4.71 13.70
N ALA A 303 3.57 5.19 12.66
CA ALA A 303 2.92 4.33 11.68
C ALA A 303 3.92 3.43 10.94
N LYS A 304 5.10 3.96 10.59
CA LYS A 304 6.18 3.19 9.96
C LYS A 304 6.78 2.12 10.87
N LEU A 305 7.00 2.42 12.13
CA LEU A 305 7.49 1.44 13.10
C LEU A 305 6.50 0.28 13.25
N MET A 306 5.21 0.58 13.36
CA MET A 306 4.17 -0.45 13.43
C MET A 306 4.08 -1.26 12.14
N ASP A 307 4.17 -0.62 10.96
CA ASP A 307 4.16 -1.29 9.65
C ASP A 307 5.32 -2.28 9.50
N ASN A 308 6.44 -2.03 10.17
CA ASN A 308 7.61 -2.91 10.24
C ASN A 308 7.61 -3.86 11.45
N GLY A 309 6.45 -4.11 12.05
CA GLY A 309 6.26 -5.13 13.07
C GLY A 309 6.53 -4.69 14.51
N HIS A 310 6.60 -3.37 14.79
CA HIS A 310 6.63 -2.90 16.18
C HIS A 310 5.28 -3.15 16.82
N GLU A 311 5.30 -3.72 18.04
CA GLU A 311 4.08 -4.01 18.78
C GLU A 311 3.32 -2.73 19.14
N ARG A 312 2.00 -2.81 19.09
CA ARG A 312 1.11 -1.72 19.45
C ARG A 312 0.97 -1.63 20.98
N THR A 313 1.88 -0.93 21.60
CA THR A 313 1.88 -0.73 23.05
C THR A 313 0.83 0.29 23.50
N PRO A 314 0.40 0.30 24.77
CA PRO A 314 -0.49 1.33 25.34
C PRO A 314 0.05 2.75 25.13
N GLU A 315 1.36 2.96 25.26
CA GLU A 315 2.02 4.26 25.11
C GLU A 315 1.91 4.78 23.67
N ILE A 316 2.00 3.88 22.67
CA ILE A 316 1.77 4.26 21.27
C ILE A 316 0.32 4.72 21.06
N LYS A 317 -0.66 3.98 21.62
CA LYS A 317 -2.07 4.34 21.52
C LYS A 317 -2.33 5.70 22.13
N GLU A 318 -1.79 5.94 23.32
CA GLU A 318 -1.91 7.20 24.04
C GLU A 318 -1.27 8.36 23.27
N THR A 319 -0.06 8.14 22.74
CA THR A 319 0.66 9.16 21.95
C THR A 319 -0.10 9.53 20.69
N VAL A 320 -0.61 8.55 19.93
CA VAL A 320 -1.45 8.82 18.78
C VAL A 320 -2.70 9.61 19.18
N ALA A 321 -3.40 9.19 20.24
CA ALA A 321 -4.60 9.88 20.74
C ALA A 321 -4.30 11.31 21.22
N ALA A 322 -3.10 11.56 21.75
CA ALA A 322 -2.67 12.87 22.20
C ALA A 322 -2.34 13.84 21.06
N LEU A 323 -1.82 13.31 19.92
CA LEU A 323 -1.44 14.13 18.77
C LEU A 323 -2.64 14.52 17.86
N LEU A 324 -3.67 13.67 17.75
CA LEU A 324 -4.82 13.89 16.86
C LEU A 324 -5.54 15.25 17.07
N PRO A 325 -5.80 15.73 18.31
CA PRO A 325 -6.41 17.05 18.52
C PRO A 325 -5.57 18.20 17.94
N HIS A 326 -4.24 18.08 18.04
CA HIS A 326 -3.33 19.10 17.50
C HIS A 326 -3.32 19.14 15.98
N VAL A 327 -3.57 17.98 15.32
CA VAL A 327 -3.82 17.95 13.86
C VAL A 327 -5.04 18.80 13.51
N ASN A 328 -6.15 18.66 14.27
CA ASN A 328 -7.38 19.40 14.01
C ASN A 328 -7.19 20.92 14.19
N VAL A 329 -6.48 21.33 15.25
CA VAL A 329 -6.23 22.75 15.54
C VAL A 329 -5.33 23.41 14.48
N GLN A 330 -4.37 22.67 13.95
CA GLN A 330 -3.36 23.19 13.02
C GLN A 330 -3.64 22.82 11.54
N LYS A 331 -4.81 22.29 11.20
CA LYS A 331 -5.12 21.71 9.87
C LYS A 331 -4.82 22.65 8.70
N ASP A 332 -5.06 23.94 8.85
CA ASP A 332 -4.88 24.94 7.80
C ASP A 332 -3.41 25.35 7.60
N GLN A 333 -2.52 24.94 8.50
CA GLN A 333 -1.09 25.20 8.43
C GLN A 333 -0.29 24.03 7.82
N PHE A 334 -0.93 22.90 7.56
CA PHE A 334 -0.25 21.76 6.93
C PHE A 334 0.02 22.02 5.46
N THR A 335 1.24 21.72 5.05
CA THR A 335 1.64 21.69 3.64
C THR A 335 1.07 20.45 2.93
N PRO A 336 1.02 20.39 1.58
CA PRO A 336 0.64 19.19 0.83
C PRO A 336 1.34 17.92 1.31
N GLN A 337 2.63 18.00 1.54
CA GLN A 337 3.43 16.86 2.05
C GLN A 337 2.98 16.40 3.44
N HIS A 338 2.69 17.33 4.35
CA HIS A 338 2.21 17.01 5.69
C HIS A 338 0.85 16.30 5.63
N ILE A 339 -0.08 16.79 4.80
CA ILE A 339 -1.40 16.17 4.61
C ILE A 339 -1.26 14.74 4.07
N ALA A 340 -0.41 14.55 3.04
CA ALA A 340 -0.17 13.23 2.48
C ALA A 340 0.45 12.26 3.48
N ASN A 341 1.42 12.72 4.28
CA ASN A 341 2.04 11.93 5.33
C ASN A 341 1.06 11.57 6.46
N LEU A 342 0.22 12.52 6.88
CA LEU A 342 -0.78 12.30 7.91
C LEU A 342 -1.83 11.27 7.49
N LEU A 343 -2.42 11.44 6.30
CA LEU A 343 -3.43 10.49 5.79
C LEU A 343 -2.82 9.11 5.55
N TRP A 344 -1.59 9.03 5.04
CA TRP A 344 -0.86 7.78 4.92
C TRP A 344 -0.62 7.12 6.28
N ALA A 345 -0.18 7.90 7.28
CA ALA A 345 0.04 7.39 8.63
C ALA A 345 -1.26 6.88 9.26
N MET A 346 -2.35 7.63 9.12
CA MET A 346 -3.67 7.21 9.61
C MET A 346 -4.11 5.90 8.96
N ALA A 347 -3.94 5.76 7.64
CA ALA A 347 -4.27 4.53 6.92
C ALA A 347 -3.44 3.34 7.41
N LYS A 348 -2.14 3.52 7.62
CA LYS A 348 -1.24 2.49 8.13
C LYS A 348 -1.54 2.11 9.59
N LEU A 349 -1.87 3.07 10.44
CA LEU A 349 -2.27 2.80 11.82
C LEU A 349 -3.52 1.90 11.87
N VAL A 350 -4.53 2.19 11.04
CA VAL A 350 -5.74 1.37 10.94
C VAL A 350 -5.44 -0.01 10.37
N ASP A 351 -4.63 -0.09 9.32
CA ASP A 351 -4.20 -1.36 8.70
C ASP A 351 -3.47 -2.28 9.71
N ASN A 352 -2.73 -1.68 10.64
CA ASN A 352 -2.04 -2.36 11.76
C ASN A 352 -2.92 -2.48 13.03
N GLY A 353 -4.23 -2.42 12.90
CA GLY A 353 -5.18 -2.73 13.97
C GLY A 353 -5.56 -1.57 14.88
N GLN A 354 -5.18 -0.30 14.57
CA GLN A 354 -5.70 0.86 15.29
C GLN A 354 -7.21 0.98 15.04
N GLU A 355 -8.00 0.86 16.10
CA GLU A 355 -9.43 1.12 15.99
C GLU A 355 -9.69 2.58 15.66
N PRO A 356 -10.59 2.87 14.71
CA PRO A 356 -10.94 4.23 14.34
C PRO A 356 -11.85 4.87 15.41
N THR A 357 -11.24 5.42 16.46
CA THR A 357 -11.95 6.13 17.52
C THR A 357 -12.71 7.35 16.97
N PRO A 358 -13.71 7.89 17.67
CA PRO A 358 -14.40 9.11 17.25
C PRO A 358 -13.45 10.28 16.94
N ARG A 359 -12.39 10.46 17.76
CA ARG A 359 -11.36 11.47 17.52
C ARG A 359 -10.58 11.22 16.23
N PHE A 360 -10.27 9.96 15.94
CA PHE A 360 -9.60 9.59 14.70
C PHE A 360 -10.46 9.92 13.47
N LYS A 361 -11.77 9.59 13.53
CA LYS A 361 -12.73 9.92 12.47
C LYS A 361 -12.89 11.43 12.29
N GLN A 362 -12.94 12.18 13.38
CA GLN A 362 -12.99 13.65 13.36
C GLN A 362 -11.75 14.26 12.70
N THR A 363 -10.56 13.74 13.04
CA THR A 363 -9.30 14.21 12.43
C THR A 363 -9.26 13.92 10.94
N LEU A 364 -9.71 12.75 10.51
CA LEU A 364 -9.82 12.44 9.09
C LEU A 364 -10.77 13.40 8.38
N ALA A 365 -11.96 13.61 8.94
CA ALA A 365 -12.96 14.54 8.40
C ALA A 365 -12.43 15.99 8.31
N ALA A 366 -11.55 16.40 9.21
CA ALA A 366 -10.91 17.71 9.20
C ALA A 366 -9.81 17.85 8.13
N LEU A 367 -9.11 16.76 7.78
CA LEU A 367 -8.03 16.76 6.80
C LEU A 367 -8.52 16.64 5.35
N LEU A 368 -9.62 15.92 5.09
CA LEU A 368 -10.12 15.69 3.73
C LEU A 368 -10.43 16.98 2.95
N PRO A 369 -11.07 18.02 3.52
CA PRO A 369 -11.25 19.31 2.84
C PRO A 369 -9.93 19.99 2.45
N CYS A 370 -8.86 19.81 3.27
CA CYS A 370 -7.54 20.36 2.98
C CYS A 370 -6.93 19.74 1.71
N VAL A 371 -7.26 18.47 1.40
CA VAL A 371 -6.86 17.83 0.13
C VAL A 371 -7.49 18.57 -1.05
N ASN A 372 -8.78 18.91 -0.98
CA ASN A 372 -9.48 19.61 -2.06
C ASN A 372 -8.90 21.01 -2.28
N VAL A 373 -8.61 21.73 -1.21
CA VAL A 373 -8.04 23.09 -1.27
C VAL A 373 -6.65 23.09 -1.90
N GLN A 374 -5.81 22.07 -1.57
CA GLN A 374 -4.41 22.03 -1.99
C GLN A 374 -4.15 21.11 -3.20
N LYS A 375 -5.17 20.60 -3.88
CA LYS A 375 -5.06 19.60 -4.96
C LYS A 375 -4.04 19.92 -6.04
N ALA A 376 -3.90 21.20 -6.42
CA ALA A 376 -2.99 21.65 -7.46
C ALA A 376 -1.50 21.64 -7.03
N HIS A 377 -1.23 21.54 -5.75
CA HIS A 377 0.13 21.63 -5.18
C HIS A 377 0.73 20.29 -4.82
N PHE A 378 -0.02 19.20 -4.91
CA PHE A 378 0.50 17.87 -4.63
C PHE A 378 1.47 17.39 -5.72
N LYS A 379 2.61 16.87 -5.27
CA LYS A 379 3.59 16.19 -6.11
C LYS A 379 3.13 14.77 -6.44
N PRO A 380 3.70 14.10 -7.47
CA PRO A 380 3.32 12.73 -7.84
C PRO A 380 3.35 11.73 -6.68
N GLN A 381 4.34 11.82 -5.80
CA GLN A 381 4.43 10.93 -4.63
C GLN A 381 3.28 11.16 -3.63
N GLU A 382 2.92 12.43 -3.42
CA GLU A 382 1.87 12.81 -2.47
C GLU A 382 0.49 12.38 -2.99
N ILE A 383 0.21 12.54 -4.30
CA ILE A 383 -1.02 12.03 -4.94
C ILE A 383 -1.13 10.51 -4.77
N THR A 384 -0.02 9.79 -5.04
CA THR A 384 0.01 8.33 -4.90
C THR A 384 -0.26 7.91 -3.47
N ASN A 385 0.39 8.54 -2.49
CA ASN A 385 0.21 8.24 -1.06
C ASN A 385 -1.21 8.55 -0.59
N LEU A 386 -1.80 9.65 -1.07
CA LEU A 386 -3.16 10.05 -0.72
C LEU A 386 -4.19 9.06 -1.25
N LEU A 387 -4.16 8.71 -2.53
CA LEU A 387 -5.11 7.76 -3.12
C LEU A 387 -4.96 6.38 -2.50
N TRP A 388 -3.72 5.94 -2.23
CA TRP A 388 -3.46 4.69 -1.52
C TRP A 388 -4.05 4.72 -0.10
N ALA A 389 -3.84 5.80 0.65
CA ALA A 389 -4.38 5.96 1.99
C ALA A 389 -5.91 5.95 2.00
N MET A 390 -6.54 6.67 1.07
CA MET A 390 -7.99 6.71 0.92
C MET A 390 -8.57 5.33 0.59
N ALA A 391 -7.91 4.57 -0.29
CA ALA A 391 -8.30 3.21 -0.62
C ALA A 391 -8.25 2.26 0.58
N LYS A 392 -7.21 2.38 1.42
CA LYS A 392 -7.07 1.60 2.65
C LYS A 392 -8.10 2.00 3.71
N LEU A 393 -8.31 3.30 3.91
CA LEU A 393 -9.30 3.80 4.86
C LEU A 393 -10.73 3.42 4.47
N ALA A 394 -11.06 3.49 3.17
CA ALA A 394 -12.35 3.03 2.66
C ALA A 394 -12.62 1.55 2.94
N GLY A 395 -11.61 0.69 2.82
CA GLY A 395 -11.75 -0.75 3.05
C GLY A 395 -11.96 -1.15 4.51
N ASN A 396 -11.49 -0.32 5.45
CA ASN A 396 -11.60 -0.56 6.88
C ASN A 396 -12.87 0.06 7.51
N TRP A 397 -13.55 0.92 6.77
CA TRP A 397 -14.82 1.52 7.19
C TRP A 397 -15.91 1.03 6.23
N GLN A 398 -17.01 0.54 6.78
CA GLN A 398 -18.10 -0.08 5.99
C GLN A 398 -18.75 0.89 4.98
N GLU A 399 -18.50 2.20 5.09
CA GLU A 399 -19.03 3.23 4.21
C GLU A 399 -17.96 4.25 3.81
N LEU A 400 -17.88 4.53 2.52
CA LEU A 400 -17.17 5.68 1.98
C LEU A 400 -17.88 6.97 2.38
N THR A 401 -17.28 7.78 3.26
CA THR A 401 -17.82 9.08 3.62
C THR A 401 -17.87 10.02 2.41
N ALA A 402 -18.82 10.96 2.40
CA ALA A 402 -18.92 11.96 1.34
C ALA A 402 -17.60 12.72 1.15
N GLY A 403 -16.96 13.17 2.23
CA GLY A 403 -15.66 13.87 2.15
C GLY A 403 -14.54 13.04 1.55
N LEU A 404 -14.53 11.71 1.75
CA LEU A 404 -13.56 10.82 1.12
C LEU A 404 -13.81 10.74 -0.40
N LYS A 405 -15.07 10.61 -0.82
CA LYS A 405 -15.46 10.61 -2.24
C LYS A 405 -15.06 11.91 -2.94
N GLU A 406 -15.30 13.05 -2.30
CA GLU A 406 -14.91 14.36 -2.80
C GLU A 406 -13.39 14.51 -2.93
N ALA A 407 -12.64 14.10 -1.93
CA ALA A 407 -11.18 14.16 -1.97
C ALA A 407 -10.59 13.25 -3.07
N VAL A 408 -11.13 12.04 -3.26
CA VAL A 408 -10.77 11.17 -4.40
C VAL A 408 -11.07 11.86 -5.72
N ALA A 409 -12.28 12.38 -5.90
CA ALA A 409 -12.67 13.08 -7.13
C ALA A 409 -11.77 14.29 -7.44
N ALA A 410 -11.32 15.02 -6.42
CA ALA A 410 -10.41 16.15 -6.56
C ALA A 410 -8.99 15.74 -7.02
N LEU A 411 -8.52 14.52 -6.66
CA LEU A 411 -7.18 14.03 -6.99
C LEU A 411 -7.10 13.35 -8.37
N LEU A 412 -8.18 12.74 -8.86
CA LEU A 412 -8.17 12.01 -10.14
C LEU A 412 -7.71 12.86 -11.33
N PRO A 413 -8.18 14.12 -11.53
CA PRO A 413 -7.65 14.98 -12.58
C PRO A 413 -6.14 15.28 -12.44
N CYS A 414 -5.63 15.34 -11.19
CA CYS A 414 -4.21 15.55 -10.94
C CYS A 414 -3.34 14.36 -11.40
N VAL A 415 -3.89 13.13 -11.38
CA VAL A 415 -3.24 11.95 -11.97
C VAL A 415 -3.06 12.14 -13.48
N ASN A 416 -4.09 12.60 -14.20
CA ASN A 416 -4.02 12.83 -15.65
C ASN A 416 -2.98 13.90 -16.01
N VAL A 417 -2.96 14.99 -15.26
CA VAL A 417 -2.01 16.10 -15.49
C VAL A 417 -0.56 15.65 -15.27
N GLN A 418 -0.32 14.79 -14.28
CA GLN A 418 1.03 14.39 -13.88
C GLN A 418 1.44 12.98 -14.36
N LYS A 419 0.68 12.36 -15.27
CA LYS A 419 0.87 10.96 -15.70
C LYS A 419 2.29 10.62 -16.13
N ALA A 420 3.00 11.53 -16.78
CA ALA A 420 4.38 11.34 -17.25
C ALA A 420 5.42 11.35 -16.12
N ASN A 421 5.06 11.81 -14.92
CA ASN A 421 5.97 11.96 -13.78
C ASN A 421 5.89 10.78 -12.81
N PHE A 422 5.04 9.77 -13.08
CA PHE A 422 4.95 8.59 -12.24
C PHE A 422 5.98 7.54 -12.67
N ASN A 423 6.79 7.07 -11.72
CA ASN A 423 7.66 5.93 -11.93
C ASN A 423 6.85 4.61 -11.81
N PRO A 424 7.44 3.43 -12.14
CA PRO A 424 6.73 2.15 -12.13
C PRO A 424 5.97 1.88 -10.83
N GLN A 425 6.63 2.07 -9.69
CA GLN A 425 6.02 1.82 -8.38
C GLN A 425 4.78 2.71 -8.11
N LYS A 426 4.83 3.97 -8.53
CA LYS A 426 3.70 4.90 -8.36
C LYS A 426 2.53 4.50 -9.25
N ILE A 427 2.78 4.07 -10.49
CA ILE A 427 1.74 3.55 -11.40
C ILE A 427 1.05 2.34 -10.78
N VAL A 428 1.82 1.37 -10.27
CA VAL A 428 1.28 0.20 -9.56
C VAL A 428 0.38 0.62 -8.40
N ASN A 429 0.88 1.50 -7.54
CA ASN A 429 0.15 1.94 -6.35
C ASN A 429 -1.13 2.72 -6.71
N LEU A 430 -1.10 3.53 -7.76
CA LEU A 430 -2.26 4.28 -8.23
C LEU A 430 -3.35 3.36 -8.78
N LEU A 431 -2.99 2.45 -9.70
CA LEU A 431 -3.96 1.50 -10.27
C LEU A 431 -4.52 0.57 -9.19
N TRP A 432 -3.68 0.11 -8.27
CA TRP A 432 -4.13 -0.66 -7.11
C TRP A 432 -5.11 0.13 -6.24
N ALA A 433 -4.79 1.40 -5.95
CA ALA A 433 -5.65 2.26 -5.13
C ALA A 433 -7.02 2.51 -5.80
N MET A 434 -7.04 2.81 -7.10
CA MET A 434 -8.28 3.01 -7.86
C MET A 434 -9.13 1.74 -7.89
N ALA A 435 -8.51 0.59 -8.15
CA ALA A 435 -9.20 -0.71 -8.13
C ALA A 435 -9.77 -1.02 -6.74
N LYS A 436 -9.02 -0.73 -5.69
CA LYS A 436 -9.44 -0.94 -4.31
C LYS A 436 -10.55 0.01 -3.87
N LEU A 437 -10.53 1.27 -4.31
CA LEU A 437 -11.61 2.23 -4.08
C LEU A 437 -12.91 1.73 -4.70
N VAL A 438 -12.85 1.27 -5.95
CA VAL A 438 -14.03 0.71 -6.65
C VAL A 438 -14.54 -0.55 -5.95
N ASP A 439 -13.64 -1.45 -5.55
CA ASP A 439 -13.98 -2.67 -4.79
C ASP A 439 -14.66 -2.35 -3.45
N ASN A 440 -14.37 -1.17 -2.86
CA ASN A 440 -14.98 -0.66 -1.63
C ASN A 440 -16.21 0.25 -1.88
N GLY A 441 -16.77 0.25 -3.08
CA GLY A 441 -18.02 0.95 -3.41
C GLY A 441 -17.87 2.39 -3.93
N GLN A 442 -16.66 2.82 -4.32
CA GLN A 442 -16.50 4.03 -5.11
C GLN A 442 -17.07 3.81 -6.51
N GLU A 443 -17.94 4.71 -6.95
CA GLU A 443 -18.46 4.67 -8.30
C GLU A 443 -17.35 4.86 -9.34
N GLN A 444 -17.46 4.16 -10.46
CA GLN A 444 -16.57 4.33 -11.61
C GLN A 444 -16.96 5.57 -12.40
N THR A 445 -16.65 6.74 -11.85
CA THR A 445 -16.90 8.02 -12.51
C THR A 445 -16.08 8.18 -13.80
N PRO A 446 -16.48 9.07 -14.74
CA PRO A 446 -15.70 9.36 -15.94
C PRO A 446 -14.24 9.72 -15.61
N GLU A 447 -14.01 10.52 -14.58
CA GLU A 447 -12.67 10.95 -14.13
C GLU A 447 -11.80 9.77 -13.67
N LEU A 448 -12.40 8.78 -12.97
CA LEU A 448 -11.69 7.57 -12.58
C LEU A 448 -11.31 6.72 -13.79
N LYS A 449 -12.24 6.53 -14.73
CA LYS A 449 -11.99 5.80 -15.97
C LYS A 449 -10.90 6.48 -16.81
N GLU A 450 -10.94 7.82 -16.88
CA GLU A 450 -9.92 8.62 -17.57
C GLU A 450 -8.54 8.50 -16.89
N ALA A 451 -8.47 8.56 -15.55
CA ALA A 451 -7.23 8.40 -14.81
C ALA A 451 -6.62 7.01 -15.03
N VAL A 452 -7.44 5.94 -14.99
CA VAL A 452 -6.99 4.58 -15.34
C VAL A 452 -6.46 4.54 -16.77
N ALA A 453 -7.23 5.05 -17.75
CA ALA A 453 -6.83 5.07 -19.17
C ALA A 453 -5.53 5.87 -19.40
N ALA A 454 -5.32 6.95 -18.67
CA ALA A 454 -4.11 7.77 -18.76
C ALA A 454 -2.85 7.06 -18.26
N LEU A 455 -2.96 6.10 -17.33
CA LEU A 455 -1.83 5.34 -16.77
C LEU A 455 -1.45 4.11 -17.61
N LEU A 456 -2.38 3.50 -18.36
CA LEU A 456 -2.13 2.26 -19.09
C LEU A 456 -1.00 2.37 -20.15
N PRO A 457 -0.86 3.46 -20.93
CA PRO A 457 0.28 3.62 -21.85
C PRO A 457 1.63 3.64 -21.11
N HIS A 458 1.65 4.16 -19.88
CA HIS A 458 2.88 4.18 -19.07
C HIS A 458 3.22 2.81 -18.49
N VAL A 459 2.22 1.91 -18.29
CA VAL A 459 2.48 0.49 -18.00
C VAL A 459 3.24 -0.13 -19.15
N ASN A 460 2.82 0.10 -20.41
CA ASN A 460 3.49 -0.43 -21.60
C ASN A 460 4.91 0.11 -21.75
N ALA A 461 5.08 1.43 -21.58
CA ALA A 461 6.37 2.10 -21.72
C ALA A 461 7.41 1.66 -20.68
N GLN A 462 6.97 1.29 -19.47
CA GLN A 462 7.84 0.97 -18.34
C GLN A 462 7.87 -0.53 -17.98
N LYS A 463 7.38 -1.40 -18.85
CA LYS A 463 7.18 -2.85 -18.63
C LYS A 463 8.38 -3.59 -18.04
N ALA A 464 9.60 -3.25 -18.50
CA ALA A 464 10.83 -3.89 -18.04
C ALA A 464 11.26 -3.49 -16.62
N ASN A 465 10.64 -2.44 -16.05
CA ASN A 465 11.02 -1.86 -14.76
C ASN A 465 10.08 -2.28 -13.61
N PHE A 466 9.07 -3.10 -13.87
CA PHE A 466 8.20 -3.60 -12.82
C PHE A 466 8.85 -4.75 -12.07
N THR A 467 8.78 -4.68 -10.75
CA THR A 467 9.15 -5.78 -9.87
C THR A 467 8.11 -6.90 -9.96
N PRO A 468 8.45 -8.16 -9.55
CA PRO A 468 7.47 -9.23 -9.46
C PRO A 468 6.21 -8.83 -8.70
N GLN A 469 6.35 -8.22 -7.54
CA GLN A 469 5.22 -7.71 -6.74
C GLN A 469 4.41 -6.63 -7.49
N GLY A 470 5.08 -5.78 -8.28
CA GLY A 470 4.42 -4.79 -9.13
C GLY A 470 3.52 -5.43 -10.18
N ILE A 471 3.98 -6.48 -10.84
CA ILE A 471 3.20 -7.24 -11.84
C ILE A 471 1.97 -7.89 -11.19
N VAL A 472 2.14 -8.53 -10.02
CA VAL A 472 1.03 -9.11 -9.25
C VAL A 472 -0.04 -8.05 -8.95
N ASN A 473 0.38 -6.91 -8.42
CA ASN A 473 -0.54 -5.82 -8.04
C ASN A 473 -1.23 -5.18 -9.26
N LEU A 474 -0.54 -5.05 -10.39
CA LEU A 474 -1.13 -4.54 -11.64
C LEU A 474 -2.21 -5.48 -12.17
N LEU A 475 -1.90 -6.77 -12.32
CA LEU A 475 -2.85 -7.75 -12.82
C LEU A 475 -4.06 -7.91 -11.88
N TRP A 476 -3.82 -7.86 -10.56
CA TRP A 476 -4.90 -7.85 -9.58
C TRP A 476 -5.79 -6.60 -9.73
N ALA A 477 -5.18 -5.41 -9.87
CA ALA A 477 -5.93 -4.17 -10.05
C ALA A 477 -6.75 -4.17 -11.34
N MET A 478 -6.17 -4.63 -12.43
CA MET A 478 -6.84 -4.74 -13.72
C MET A 478 -8.03 -5.72 -13.65
N ALA A 479 -7.83 -6.89 -13.01
CA ALA A 479 -8.90 -7.86 -12.81
C ALA A 479 -10.04 -7.31 -11.97
N LYS A 480 -9.74 -6.57 -10.89
CA LYS A 480 -10.74 -5.93 -10.02
C LYS A 480 -11.51 -4.81 -10.71
N LEU A 481 -10.86 -3.99 -11.52
CA LEU A 481 -11.53 -2.93 -12.28
C LEU A 481 -12.55 -3.52 -13.26
N LEU A 482 -12.19 -4.58 -13.98
CA LEU A 482 -13.12 -5.30 -14.87
C LEU A 482 -14.26 -5.96 -14.11
N ASP A 483 -13.96 -6.65 -13.01
CA ASP A 483 -14.97 -7.32 -12.17
C ASP A 483 -16.04 -6.35 -11.64
N ASN A 484 -15.66 -5.09 -11.48
CA ASN A 484 -16.56 -4.02 -11.04
C ASN A 484 -17.13 -3.18 -12.22
N GLY A 485 -17.01 -3.63 -13.46
CA GLY A 485 -17.70 -3.04 -14.62
C GLY A 485 -16.88 -2.03 -15.44
N GLN A 486 -15.54 -1.97 -15.26
CA GLN A 486 -14.67 -1.23 -16.18
C GLN A 486 -14.69 -1.91 -17.55
N GLU A 487 -14.98 -1.14 -18.62
CA GLU A 487 -14.90 -1.69 -19.96
C GLU A 487 -13.43 -1.92 -20.37
N PRO A 488 -13.11 -3.04 -21.03
CA PRO A 488 -11.77 -3.38 -21.46
C PRO A 488 -11.40 -2.57 -22.73
N THR A 489 -10.82 -1.39 -22.56
CA THR A 489 -10.31 -0.54 -23.65
C THR A 489 -9.14 -1.19 -24.39
N SER A 490 -8.77 -0.67 -25.58
CA SER A 490 -7.56 -1.13 -26.30
C SER A 490 -6.30 -1.04 -25.44
N GLY A 491 -6.08 0.10 -24.77
CA GLY A 491 -4.94 0.29 -23.86
C GLY A 491 -4.93 -0.72 -22.70
N PHE A 492 -6.10 -1.14 -22.24
CA PHE A 492 -6.21 -2.18 -21.23
C PHE A 492 -5.75 -3.56 -21.76
N LYS A 493 -6.20 -3.93 -22.98
CA LYS A 493 -5.79 -5.19 -23.62
C LYS A 493 -4.30 -5.20 -23.94
N GLU A 494 -3.77 -4.07 -24.41
CA GLU A 494 -2.33 -3.91 -24.67
C GLU A 494 -1.51 -4.06 -23.38
N ALA A 495 -1.92 -3.42 -22.28
CA ALA A 495 -1.24 -3.56 -20.99
C ALA A 495 -1.25 -5.01 -20.48
N LEU A 496 -2.35 -5.74 -20.63
CA LEU A 496 -2.40 -7.19 -20.33
C LEU A 496 -1.43 -7.98 -21.19
N ALA A 497 -1.45 -7.78 -22.51
CA ALA A 497 -0.59 -8.50 -23.46
C ALA A 497 0.90 -8.28 -23.17
N VAL A 498 1.23 -7.10 -22.65
CA VAL A 498 2.61 -6.76 -22.26
C VAL A 498 3.01 -7.35 -20.92
N LEU A 499 2.10 -7.42 -19.94
CA LEU A 499 2.41 -7.93 -18.59
C LEU A 499 2.50 -9.46 -18.53
N LEU A 500 1.69 -10.19 -19.29
CA LEU A 500 1.63 -11.66 -19.22
C LEU A 500 2.96 -12.35 -19.56
N PRO A 501 3.75 -11.95 -20.60
CA PRO A 501 5.08 -12.51 -20.83
C PRO A 501 6.05 -12.27 -19.65
N HIS A 502 5.91 -11.17 -18.92
CA HIS A 502 6.74 -10.90 -17.75
C HIS A 502 6.38 -11.80 -16.56
N VAL A 503 5.13 -12.28 -16.45
CA VAL A 503 4.77 -13.33 -15.50
C VAL A 503 5.59 -14.59 -15.76
N ASN A 504 5.66 -15.03 -17.02
CA ASN A 504 6.43 -16.21 -17.39
C ASN A 504 7.94 -16.03 -17.13
N ALA A 505 8.47 -14.84 -17.47
CA ALA A 505 9.90 -14.54 -17.30
C ALA A 505 10.32 -14.44 -15.82
N GLN A 506 9.40 -14.11 -14.90
CA GLN A 506 9.69 -13.91 -13.48
C GLN A 506 9.02 -14.96 -12.58
N LYS A 507 8.52 -16.08 -13.13
CA LYS A 507 7.72 -17.08 -12.42
C LYS A 507 8.40 -17.60 -11.15
N ASP A 508 9.73 -17.78 -11.18
CA ASP A 508 10.53 -18.29 -10.05
C ASP A 508 10.74 -17.25 -8.92
N GLN A 509 10.34 -15.97 -9.14
CA GLN A 509 10.49 -14.90 -8.18
C GLN A 509 9.20 -14.61 -7.40
N PHE A 510 8.10 -15.26 -7.76
CA PHE A 510 6.84 -15.08 -7.05
C PHE A 510 6.78 -15.97 -5.80
N GLY A 511 6.51 -15.38 -4.64
CA GLY A 511 6.19 -16.14 -3.44
C GLY A 511 4.73 -16.64 -3.44
N ALA A 512 4.36 -17.42 -2.44
CA ALA A 512 3.04 -18.05 -2.31
C ALA A 512 1.87 -17.06 -2.48
N GLN A 513 1.90 -15.91 -1.82
CA GLN A 513 0.88 -14.87 -1.99
C GLN A 513 0.81 -14.34 -3.43
N GLY A 514 1.97 -14.16 -4.07
CA GLY A 514 2.05 -13.69 -5.46
C GLY A 514 1.37 -14.66 -6.43
N ILE A 515 1.68 -15.96 -6.31
CA ILE A 515 1.07 -17.03 -7.13
C ILE A 515 -0.46 -17.05 -6.94
N ALA A 516 -0.93 -17.02 -5.67
CA ALA A 516 -2.36 -17.04 -5.38
C ALA A 516 -3.09 -15.82 -5.97
N ASN A 517 -2.52 -14.63 -5.85
CA ASN A 517 -3.09 -13.42 -6.40
C ASN A 517 -3.06 -13.39 -7.93
N LEU A 518 -2.00 -13.91 -8.57
CA LEU A 518 -1.90 -14.00 -10.03
C LEU A 518 -2.94 -14.94 -10.61
N LEU A 519 -3.04 -16.15 -10.10
CA LEU A 519 -4.03 -17.12 -10.57
C LEU A 519 -5.47 -16.62 -10.33
N TRP A 520 -5.72 -15.97 -9.19
CA TRP A 520 -6.99 -15.32 -8.93
C TRP A 520 -7.30 -14.21 -9.95
N ALA A 521 -6.32 -13.35 -10.24
CA ALA A 521 -6.49 -12.29 -11.23
C ALA A 521 -6.74 -12.83 -12.63
N MET A 522 -6.00 -13.87 -13.04
CA MET A 522 -6.18 -14.54 -14.34
C MET A 522 -7.56 -15.18 -14.45
N ALA A 523 -8.03 -15.85 -13.40
CA ALA A 523 -9.38 -16.43 -13.36
C ALA A 523 -10.46 -15.34 -13.53
N LYS A 524 -10.32 -14.19 -12.88
CA LYS A 524 -11.22 -13.05 -13.03
C LYS A 524 -11.15 -12.41 -14.43
N LEU A 525 -9.97 -12.32 -15.02
CA LEU A 525 -9.80 -11.83 -16.40
C LEU A 525 -10.52 -12.73 -17.41
N VAL A 526 -10.42 -14.04 -17.23
CA VAL A 526 -11.13 -15.02 -18.08
C VAL A 526 -12.64 -14.91 -17.89
N ASP A 527 -13.11 -14.83 -16.64
CA ASP A 527 -14.55 -14.70 -16.29
C ASP A 527 -15.16 -13.43 -16.94
N ASN A 528 -14.38 -12.35 -17.06
CA ASN A 528 -14.74 -11.10 -17.72
C ASN A 528 -14.43 -11.08 -19.24
N ARG A 529 -14.44 -12.24 -19.89
CA ARG A 529 -14.29 -12.44 -21.34
C ARG A 529 -12.94 -12.02 -21.92
N GLN A 530 -11.90 -11.95 -21.10
CA GLN A 530 -10.51 -11.70 -21.57
C GLN A 530 -9.76 -13.01 -21.94
N HIS A 531 -10.47 -14.13 -22.09
CA HIS A 531 -9.90 -15.46 -22.40
C HIS A 531 -9.12 -15.51 -23.73
N ARG A 532 -9.37 -14.55 -24.63
CA ARG A 532 -8.65 -14.45 -25.92
C ARG A 532 -7.36 -13.61 -25.82
N THR A 533 -7.01 -13.10 -24.65
CA THR A 533 -5.77 -12.32 -24.50
C THR A 533 -4.55 -13.23 -24.70
N PRO A 534 -3.67 -12.92 -25.65
CA PRO A 534 -2.46 -13.71 -25.89
C PRO A 534 -1.63 -13.84 -24.62
N GLY A 535 -1.06 -15.02 -24.40
CA GLY A 535 -0.17 -15.32 -23.28
C GLY A 535 -0.90 -15.63 -21.94
N LEU A 536 -2.25 -15.53 -21.85
CA LEU A 536 -2.96 -15.79 -20.60
C LEU A 536 -2.93 -17.29 -20.23
N LYS A 537 -3.17 -18.17 -21.19
CA LYS A 537 -3.12 -19.63 -20.97
C LYS A 537 -1.72 -20.08 -20.61
N GLU A 538 -0.72 -19.56 -21.30
CA GLU A 538 0.69 -19.81 -21.06
C GLU A 538 1.14 -19.35 -19.69
N ALA A 539 0.69 -18.17 -19.26
CA ALA A 539 0.98 -17.65 -17.93
C ALA A 539 0.36 -18.51 -16.83
N VAL A 540 -0.89 -18.99 -17.01
CA VAL A 540 -1.50 -19.94 -16.07
C VAL A 540 -0.69 -21.24 -16.02
N ALA A 541 -0.37 -21.84 -17.17
CA ALA A 541 0.41 -23.09 -17.23
C ALA A 541 1.79 -22.93 -16.57
N ALA A 542 2.45 -21.79 -16.76
CA ALA A 542 3.75 -21.52 -16.15
C ALA A 542 3.72 -21.42 -14.61
N LEU A 543 2.57 -21.03 -14.02
CA LEU A 543 2.41 -20.87 -12.57
C LEU A 543 2.00 -22.16 -11.85
N LEU A 544 1.37 -23.13 -12.53
CA LEU A 544 0.88 -24.36 -11.90
C LEU A 544 1.96 -25.18 -11.18
N PRO A 545 3.17 -25.43 -11.77
CA PRO A 545 4.24 -26.13 -11.06
C PRO A 545 4.67 -25.44 -9.75
N HIS A 546 4.58 -24.10 -9.71
CA HIS A 546 4.93 -23.34 -8.53
C HIS A 546 3.88 -23.45 -7.41
N VAL A 547 2.62 -23.79 -7.75
CA VAL A 547 1.60 -24.12 -6.73
C VAL A 547 2.07 -25.35 -5.94
N ASN A 548 2.56 -26.39 -6.63
CA ASN A 548 3.09 -27.60 -5.98
C ASN A 548 4.37 -27.31 -5.18
N ALA A 549 5.29 -26.52 -5.76
CA ALA A 549 6.56 -26.20 -5.11
C ALA A 549 6.41 -25.37 -3.84
N LEU A 550 5.36 -24.54 -3.74
CA LEU A 550 5.11 -23.64 -2.62
C LEU A 550 3.96 -24.08 -1.71
N LYS A 551 3.46 -25.33 -1.87
CA LYS A 551 2.26 -25.83 -1.17
C LYS A 551 2.29 -25.61 0.35
N ASP A 552 3.44 -25.84 0.99
CA ASP A 552 3.63 -25.74 2.44
C ASP A 552 3.67 -24.27 2.95
N GLN A 553 3.75 -23.29 2.03
CA GLN A 553 3.77 -21.87 2.36
C GLN A 553 2.41 -21.20 2.20
N PHE A 554 1.40 -21.93 1.69
CA PHE A 554 0.07 -21.37 1.55
C PHE A 554 -0.67 -21.35 2.87
N ILE A 555 -1.18 -20.19 3.22
CA ILE A 555 -2.15 -20.00 4.30
C ILE A 555 -3.58 -20.26 3.78
N THR A 556 -4.53 -20.46 4.70
CA THR A 556 -5.93 -20.75 4.39
C THR A 556 -6.57 -19.85 3.33
N GLN A 557 -6.25 -18.57 3.34
CA GLN A 557 -6.75 -17.61 2.34
C GLN A 557 -6.18 -17.89 0.95
N HIS A 558 -4.90 -18.23 0.84
CA HIS A 558 -4.26 -18.59 -0.43
C HIS A 558 -4.88 -19.85 -1.01
N ILE A 559 -5.06 -20.90 -0.20
CA ILE A 559 -5.66 -22.18 -0.60
C ILE A 559 -7.07 -21.97 -1.16
N SER A 560 -7.92 -21.24 -0.44
CA SER A 560 -9.29 -20.98 -0.89
C SER A 560 -9.36 -20.15 -2.18
N SER A 561 -8.46 -19.16 -2.33
CA SER A 561 -8.35 -18.34 -3.54
C SER A 561 -7.85 -19.13 -4.74
N LEU A 562 -6.86 -20.02 -4.54
CA LEU A 562 -6.28 -20.88 -5.56
C LEU A 562 -7.30 -21.89 -6.09
N LEU A 563 -7.96 -22.65 -5.21
CA LEU A 563 -8.97 -23.61 -5.63
C LEU A 563 -10.14 -22.92 -6.35
N TRP A 564 -10.57 -21.73 -5.85
CA TRP A 564 -11.59 -20.93 -6.53
C TRP A 564 -11.11 -20.51 -7.95
N ALA A 565 -9.88 -20.05 -8.06
CA ALA A 565 -9.32 -19.63 -9.36
C ALA A 565 -9.21 -20.82 -10.34
N MET A 566 -8.72 -21.96 -9.86
CA MET A 566 -8.60 -23.19 -10.67
C MET A 566 -9.97 -23.67 -11.16
N ALA A 567 -10.99 -23.66 -10.30
CA ALA A 567 -12.35 -24.01 -10.68
C ALA A 567 -12.93 -23.08 -11.76
N LYS A 568 -12.65 -21.77 -11.66
CA LYS A 568 -13.06 -20.77 -12.67
C LYS A 568 -12.33 -20.96 -13.99
N LEU A 569 -11.03 -21.18 -13.95
CA LEU A 569 -10.19 -21.37 -15.15
C LEU A 569 -10.67 -22.60 -15.95
N VAL A 570 -10.87 -23.73 -15.30
CA VAL A 570 -11.42 -24.93 -15.97
C VAL A 570 -12.81 -24.67 -16.54
N GLY A 571 -13.71 -24.04 -15.78
CA GLY A 571 -15.04 -23.68 -16.24
C GLY A 571 -15.06 -22.72 -17.45
N SER A 572 -13.94 -22.09 -17.74
CA SER A 572 -13.74 -21.19 -18.90
C SER A 572 -12.89 -21.80 -20.01
N GLY A 573 -12.59 -23.11 -19.96
CA GLY A 573 -11.90 -23.86 -21.01
C GLY A 573 -10.38 -23.96 -20.86
N GLN A 574 -9.85 -23.76 -19.64
CA GLN A 574 -8.47 -24.14 -19.34
C GLN A 574 -8.38 -25.66 -19.27
N GLU A 575 -7.41 -26.23 -19.97
CA GLU A 575 -7.14 -27.68 -19.96
C GLU A 575 -6.66 -28.13 -18.58
N ARG A 576 -7.12 -29.32 -18.18
CA ARG A 576 -6.68 -30.00 -16.97
C ARG A 576 -5.46 -30.84 -17.30
N THR A 577 -4.31 -30.23 -17.23
CA THR A 577 -3.02 -30.92 -17.38
C THR A 577 -2.69 -31.75 -16.14
N PRO A 578 -1.76 -32.72 -16.19
CA PRO A 578 -1.30 -33.43 -15.01
C PRO A 578 -0.88 -32.49 -13.87
N GLU A 579 -0.15 -31.43 -14.17
CA GLU A 579 0.30 -30.43 -13.18
C GLU A 579 -0.89 -29.70 -12.52
N PHE A 580 -1.97 -29.47 -13.31
CA PHE A 580 -3.20 -28.90 -12.76
C PHE A 580 -3.85 -29.86 -11.73
N ASN A 581 -3.96 -31.15 -12.06
CA ASN A 581 -4.54 -32.15 -11.19
C ASN A 581 -3.68 -32.37 -9.92
N GLU A 582 -2.37 -32.37 -10.05
CA GLU A 582 -1.45 -32.43 -8.92
C GLU A 582 -1.60 -31.21 -8.00
N ALA A 583 -1.71 -30.00 -8.58
CA ALA A 583 -1.92 -28.79 -7.80
C ALA A 583 -3.25 -28.82 -7.04
N VAL A 584 -4.35 -29.32 -7.67
CA VAL A 584 -5.63 -29.51 -6.97
C VAL A 584 -5.47 -30.52 -5.82
N ALA A 585 -4.87 -31.68 -6.06
CA ALA A 585 -4.69 -32.71 -5.04
C ALA A 585 -3.83 -32.21 -3.86
N ALA A 586 -2.73 -31.52 -4.15
CA ALA A 586 -1.87 -30.92 -3.13
C ALA A 586 -2.64 -29.90 -2.27
N LEU A 587 -3.45 -29.05 -2.89
CA LEU A 587 -4.25 -28.06 -2.17
C LEU A 587 -5.35 -28.73 -1.31
N LEU A 588 -5.99 -29.81 -1.77
CA LEU A 588 -7.01 -30.55 -0.99
C LEU A 588 -6.40 -31.13 0.30
N LEU A 589 -5.21 -31.72 0.22
CA LEU A 589 -4.49 -32.21 1.42
C LEU A 589 -4.25 -31.09 2.43
N HIS A 590 -3.89 -29.89 1.96
CA HIS A 590 -3.70 -28.74 2.83
C HIS A 590 -5.01 -28.16 3.38
N VAL A 591 -6.15 -28.32 2.67
CA VAL A 591 -7.48 -27.99 3.21
C VAL A 591 -7.77 -28.85 4.43
N ASP A 592 -7.58 -30.16 4.33
CA ASP A 592 -7.83 -31.07 5.45
C ASP A 592 -6.92 -30.78 6.63
N ALA A 593 -5.63 -30.55 6.38
CA ALA A 593 -4.64 -30.25 7.44
C ALA A 593 -4.91 -28.93 8.18
N GLN A 594 -5.55 -27.93 7.52
CA GLN A 594 -5.82 -26.62 8.09
C GLN A 594 -7.31 -26.33 8.32
N LYS A 595 -8.19 -27.33 8.29
CA LYS A 595 -9.67 -27.19 8.31
C LYS A 595 -10.20 -26.31 9.43
N ASP A 596 -9.60 -26.37 10.61
CA ASP A 596 -9.99 -25.60 11.81
C ASP A 596 -9.67 -24.09 11.68
N GLN A 597 -8.80 -23.70 10.74
CA GLN A 597 -8.34 -22.32 10.57
C GLN A 597 -9.13 -21.55 9.50
N PHE A 598 -10.00 -22.20 8.72
CA PHE A 598 -10.76 -21.52 7.69
C PHE A 598 -11.94 -20.75 8.31
N ASN A 599 -12.08 -19.49 7.89
CA ASN A 599 -13.26 -18.68 8.21
C ASN A 599 -14.44 -19.02 7.29
N ALA A 600 -15.63 -18.53 7.64
CA ALA A 600 -16.87 -18.79 6.89
C ALA A 600 -16.77 -18.48 5.38
N LEU A 601 -16.12 -17.36 5.00
CA LEU A 601 -15.96 -17.00 3.60
C LEU A 601 -15.08 -18.00 2.85
N ALA A 602 -13.96 -18.41 3.46
CA ALA A 602 -13.05 -19.38 2.88
C ALA A 602 -13.73 -20.75 2.70
N ILE A 603 -14.49 -21.22 3.70
CA ILE A 603 -15.25 -22.48 3.61
C ILE A 603 -16.26 -22.43 2.46
N ALA A 604 -17.03 -21.33 2.33
CA ALA A 604 -18.00 -21.18 1.24
C ALA A 604 -17.32 -21.20 -0.14
N ASN A 605 -16.17 -20.54 -0.28
CA ASN A 605 -15.39 -20.53 -1.51
C ASN A 605 -14.78 -21.90 -1.84
N LEU A 606 -14.30 -22.63 -0.83
CA LEU A 606 -13.73 -23.98 -0.99
C LEU A 606 -14.80 -24.97 -1.48
N LEU A 607 -15.92 -25.06 -0.79
CA LEU A 607 -17.00 -25.98 -1.17
C LEU A 607 -17.55 -25.63 -2.57
N TRP A 608 -17.72 -24.33 -2.85
CA TRP A 608 -18.11 -23.88 -4.19
C TRP A 608 -17.07 -24.28 -5.25
N ALA A 609 -15.78 -24.13 -4.97
CA ALA A 609 -14.70 -24.48 -5.90
C ALA A 609 -14.67 -25.99 -6.17
N MET A 610 -14.76 -26.83 -5.13
CA MET A 610 -14.80 -28.29 -5.26
C MET A 610 -16.02 -28.73 -6.08
N ALA A 611 -17.20 -28.19 -5.77
CA ALA A 611 -18.41 -28.47 -6.53
C ALA A 611 -18.28 -28.05 -8.00
N LYS A 612 -17.66 -26.89 -8.27
CA LYS A 612 -17.45 -26.40 -9.63
C LYS A 612 -16.39 -27.19 -10.40
N LEU A 613 -15.35 -27.68 -9.74
CA LEU A 613 -14.37 -28.61 -10.34
C LEU A 613 -15.06 -29.91 -10.77
N VAL A 614 -15.88 -30.50 -9.89
CA VAL A 614 -16.65 -31.70 -10.19
C VAL A 614 -17.65 -31.45 -11.32
N ASP A 615 -18.40 -30.36 -11.31
CA ASP A 615 -19.34 -29.94 -12.36
C ASP A 615 -18.64 -29.78 -13.74
N ASN A 616 -17.35 -29.48 -13.75
CA ASN A 616 -16.51 -29.41 -14.95
C ASN A 616 -15.75 -30.72 -15.24
N GLY A 617 -16.16 -31.86 -14.66
CA GLY A 617 -15.61 -33.18 -14.95
C GLY A 617 -14.37 -33.58 -14.13
N GLN A 618 -14.06 -32.92 -13.01
CA GLN A 618 -13.11 -33.46 -12.04
C GLN A 618 -13.71 -34.72 -11.39
N GLU A 619 -12.95 -35.79 -11.34
CA GLU A 619 -13.38 -37.01 -10.62
C GLU A 619 -13.56 -36.66 -9.13
N GLN A 620 -14.62 -37.26 -8.56
CA GLN A 620 -14.85 -37.24 -7.11
C GLN A 620 -13.97 -38.29 -6.43
N THR A 621 -12.67 -37.96 -6.35
CA THR A 621 -11.71 -38.82 -5.65
C THR A 621 -12.08 -39.00 -4.17
N PRO A 622 -11.62 -40.08 -3.51
CA PRO A 622 -11.83 -40.28 -2.07
C PRO A 622 -11.37 -39.04 -1.27
N GLU A 623 -10.23 -38.44 -1.60
CA GLU A 623 -9.67 -37.29 -0.92
C GLU A 623 -10.59 -36.05 -1.05
N LEU A 624 -11.20 -35.85 -2.22
CA LEU A 624 -12.15 -34.75 -2.42
C LEU A 624 -13.40 -34.97 -1.56
N LYS A 625 -13.95 -36.20 -1.53
CA LYS A 625 -15.09 -36.56 -0.72
C LYS A 625 -14.83 -36.40 0.77
N GLU A 626 -13.66 -36.83 1.23
CA GLU A 626 -13.20 -36.67 2.63
C GLU A 626 -13.03 -35.22 3.00
N THR A 627 -12.39 -34.41 2.13
CA THR A 627 -12.22 -32.97 2.36
C THR A 627 -13.56 -32.27 2.46
N VAL A 628 -14.53 -32.57 1.58
CA VAL A 628 -15.89 -32.05 1.66
C VAL A 628 -16.54 -32.45 2.99
N ALA A 629 -16.49 -33.72 3.36
CA ALA A 629 -17.07 -34.25 4.61
C ALA A 629 -16.40 -33.62 5.86
N ALA A 630 -15.11 -33.32 5.80
CA ALA A 630 -14.37 -32.67 6.89
C ALA A 630 -14.76 -31.20 7.08
N LEU A 631 -15.17 -30.49 6.02
CA LEU A 631 -15.58 -29.09 6.10
C LEU A 631 -17.04 -28.91 6.61
N LEU A 632 -17.96 -29.90 6.45
CA LEU A 632 -19.36 -29.75 6.84
C LEU A 632 -19.57 -29.42 8.34
N PRO A 633 -18.82 -29.99 9.31
CA PRO A 633 -18.95 -29.62 10.72
C PRO A 633 -18.57 -28.13 10.95
N HIS A 634 -17.57 -27.61 10.20
CA HIS A 634 -17.15 -26.22 10.30
C HIS A 634 -18.17 -25.24 9.69
N VAL A 635 -18.92 -25.69 8.65
CA VAL A 635 -20.09 -24.95 8.17
C VAL A 635 -21.11 -24.80 9.29
N ASN A 636 -21.43 -25.89 9.99
CA ASN A 636 -22.40 -25.87 11.10
C ASN A 636 -21.94 -24.99 12.26
N ALA A 637 -20.66 -25.07 12.63
CA ALA A 637 -20.08 -24.26 13.71
C ALA A 637 -20.08 -22.76 13.39
N GLN A 638 -19.88 -22.39 12.13
CA GLN A 638 -19.78 -20.99 11.69
C GLN A 638 -21.05 -20.46 10.99
N LYS A 639 -22.17 -21.16 11.08
CA LYS A 639 -23.41 -20.83 10.35
C LYS A 639 -23.84 -19.36 10.48
N ALA A 640 -23.69 -18.75 11.65
CA ALA A 640 -24.06 -17.35 11.90
C ALA A 640 -23.13 -16.34 11.21
N ASN A 641 -21.93 -16.76 10.78
CA ASN A 641 -20.91 -15.88 10.19
C ASN A 641 -21.01 -15.80 8.65
N PHE A 642 -21.84 -16.64 8.02
CA PHE A 642 -22.00 -16.59 6.57
C PHE A 642 -22.85 -15.39 6.15
N LYS A 643 -22.33 -14.63 5.19
CA LYS A 643 -23.11 -13.60 4.49
C LYS A 643 -24.07 -14.24 3.49
N PRO A 644 -25.11 -13.54 3.00
CA PRO A 644 -26.09 -14.07 2.06
C PRO A 644 -25.49 -14.82 0.87
N GLN A 645 -24.49 -14.23 0.22
CA GLN A 645 -23.79 -14.87 -0.90
C GLN A 645 -23.09 -16.18 -0.50
N GLY A 646 -22.48 -16.22 0.70
CA GLY A 646 -21.84 -17.44 1.22
C GLY A 646 -22.86 -18.56 1.43
N VAL A 647 -24.03 -18.26 1.98
CA VAL A 647 -25.12 -19.23 2.16
C VAL A 647 -25.62 -19.76 0.80
N ALA A 648 -25.83 -18.87 -0.18
CA ALA A 648 -26.24 -19.24 -1.53
C ALA A 648 -25.19 -20.12 -2.23
N ASN A 649 -23.92 -19.79 -2.11
CA ASN A 649 -22.81 -20.57 -2.66
C ASN A 649 -22.71 -21.96 -2.02
N LEU A 650 -22.91 -22.07 -0.71
CA LEU A 650 -22.86 -23.33 0.03
C LEU A 650 -24.00 -24.28 -0.40
N LEU A 651 -25.24 -23.78 -0.43
CA LEU A 651 -26.36 -24.59 -0.85
C LEU A 651 -26.24 -25.02 -2.31
N TRP A 652 -25.80 -24.12 -3.18
CA TRP A 652 -25.52 -24.45 -4.58
C TRP A 652 -24.43 -25.53 -4.69
N ALA A 653 -23.33 -25.40 -3.89
CA ALA A 653 -22.24 -26.38 -3.90
C ALA A 653 -22.70 -27.76 -3.45
N ILE A 654 -23.44 -27.82 -2.36
CA ILE A 654 -24.01 -29.11 -1.86
C ILE A 654 -24.93 -29.74 -2.92
N ALA A 655 -25.84 -28.96 -3.51
CA ALA A 655 -26.71 -29.43 -4.56
C ALA A 655 -25.95 -29.96 -5.78
N LYS A 656 -24.90 -29.28 -6.22
CA LYS A 656 -24.07 -29.72 -7.34
C LYS A 656 -23.22 -30.97 -7.03
N LEU A 657 -22.67 -31.08 -5.84
CA LEU A 657 -21.95 -32.28 -5.44
C LEU A 657 -22.87 -33.51 -5.43
N VAL A 658 -24.09 -33.36 -4.90
CA VAL A 658 -25.10 -34.43 -4.87
C VAL A 658 -25.57 -34.77 -6.30
N ASP A 659 -25.87 -33.76 -7.13
CA ASP A 659 -26.28 -33.94 -8.53
C ASP A 659 -25.22 -34.70 -9.37
N ASN A 660 -23.92 -34.55 -9.00
CA ASN A 660 -22.82 -35.27 -9.63
C ASN A 660 -22.45 -36.60 -8.92
N GLY A 661 -23.30 -37.14 -8.08
CA GLY A 661 -23.15 -38.46 -7.50
C GLY A 661 -22.53 -38.53 -6.09
N GLN A 662 -22.38 -37.40 -5.40
CA GLN A 662 -22.07 -37.41 -3.97
C GLN A 662 -23.31 -37.90 -3.19
N GLU A 663 -23.10 -38.89 -2.35
CA GLU A 663 -24.19 -39.39 -1.51
C GLU A 663 -24.70 -38.34 -0.54
N LEU A 664 -26.03 -38.21 -0.40
CA LEU A 664 -26.66 -37.29 0.56
C LEU A 664 -26.60 -37.87 1.99
N THR A 665 -25.44 -37.82 2.59
CA THR A 665 -25.19 -38.39 3.93
C THR A 665 -25.94 -37.64 5.03
N PRO A 666 -26.13 -38.23 6.23
CA PRO A 666 -26.70 -37.53 7.38
C PRO A 666 -26.02 -36.19 7.71
N ARG A 667 -24.70 -36.08 7.47
CA ARG A 667 -23.96 -34.83 7.67
C ARG A 667 -24.42 -33.74 6.70
N PHE A 668 -24.65 -34.08 5.42
CA PHE A 668 -25.20 -33.11 4.46
C PHE A 668 -26.60 -32.66 4.90
N LYS A 669 -27.48 -33.61 5.29
CA LYS A 669 -28.84 -33.30 5.76
C LYS A 669 -28.81 -32.38 6.99
N GLN A 670 -27.91 -32.63 7.94
CA GLN A 670 -27.73 -31.81 9.11
C GLN A 670 -27.23 -30.38 8.74
N THR A 671 -26.29 -30.27 7.81
CA THR A 671 -25.77 -28.97 7.33
C THR A 671 -26.87 -28.19 6.61
N LEU A 672 -27.67 -28.84 5.77
CA LEU A 672 -28.82 -28.20 5.12
C LEU A 672 -29.81 -27.66 6.16
N ALA A 673 -30.20 -28.47 7.14
CA ALA A 673 -31.08 -28.05 8.23
C ALA A 673 -30.52 -26.86 9.04
N ALA A 674 -29.18 -26.79 9.19
CA ALA A 674 -28.52 -25.68 9.90
C ALA A 674 -28.45 -24.37 9.10
N LEU A 675 -28.43 -24.45 7.74
CA LEU A 675 -28.33 -23.29 6.86
C LEU A 675 -29.70 -22.65 6.52
N LEU A 676 -30.79 -23.43 6.44
CA LEU A 676 -32.13 -22.93 6.07
C LEU A 676 -32.60 -21.76 6.96
N PRO A 677 -32.46 -21.80 8.30
CA PRO A 677 -32.82 -20.67 9.15
C PRO A 677 -32.07 -19.39 8.81
N ASN A 678 -30.80 -19.51 8.36
CA ASN A 678 -29.99 -18.35 7.94
C ASN A 678 -30.49 -17.75 6.63
N VAL A 679 -31.02 -18.56 5.70
CA VAL A 679 -31.66 -18.05 4.49
C VAL A 679 -32.83 -17.16 4.90
N ASN A 680 -33.70 -17.67 5.80
CA ASN A 680 -34.88 -16.93 6.27
C ASN A 680 -34.51 -15.64 7.03
N ALA A 681 -33.51 -15.70 7.90
CA ALA A 681 -33.04 -14.54 8.67
C ALA A 681 -32.44 -13.44 7.81
N GLN A 682 -31.81 -13.80 6.70
CA GLN A 682 -31.09 -12.86 5.82
C GLN A 682 -31.84 -12.57 4.50
N LYS A 683 -33.07 -12.99 4.38
CA LYS A 683 -33.87 -12.94 3.13
C LYS A 683 -33.82 -11.57 2.43
N ALA A 684 -33.93 -10.46 3.17
CA ALA A 684 -33.94 -9.12 2.61
C ALA A 684 -32.59 -8.70 1.97
N ASN A 685 -31.52 -9.42 2.26
CA ASN A 685 -30.16 -9.08 1.81
C ASN A 685 -29.69 -9.91 0.60
N PHE A 686 -30.51 -10.84 0.09
CA PHE A 686 -30.15 -11.61 -1.10
C PHE A 686 -30.34 -10.77 -2.37
N LYS A 687 -29.33 -10.84 -3.24
CA LYS A 687 -29.40 -10.31 -4.59
C LYS A 687 -30.16 -11.29 -5.51
N PRO A 688 -30.69 -10.84 -6.67
CA PRO A 688 -31.44 -11.71 -7.62
C PRO A 688 -30.74 -13.03 -7.93
N GLN A 689 -29.45 -13.01 -8.24
CA GLN A 689 -28.63 -14.20 -8.48
C GLN A 689 -28.62 -15.17 -7.28
N GLY A 690 -28.54 -14.63 -6.07
CA GLY A 690 -28.57 -15.44 -4.84
C GLY A 690 -29.87 -16.14 -4.65
N ILE A 691 -31.01 -15.47 -4.92
CA ILE A 691 -32.37 -16.04 -4.86
C ILE A 691 -32.50 -17.17 -5.89
N ALA A 692 -32.10 -16.93 -7.14
CA ALA A 692 -32.17 -17.93 -8.21
C ALA A 692 -31.29 -19.16 -7.88
N ASN A 693 -30.07 -18.97 -7.38
CA ASN A 693 -29.17 -20.05 -6.99
C ASN A 693 -29.72 -20.86 -5.82
N LEU A 694 -30.36 -20.22 -4.84
CA LEU A 694 -30.98 -20.90 -3.69
C LEU A 694 -32.15 -21.76 -4.09
N LEU A 695 -33.12 -21.21 -4.86
CA LEU A 695 -34.26 -21.98 -5.34
C LEU A 695 -33.84 -23.14 -6.24
N TRP A 696 -32.88 -22.90 -7.15
CA TRP A 696 -32.30 -23.96 -7.98
C TRP A 696 -31.65 -25.06 -7.13
N ALA A 697 -30.85 -24.68 -6.10
CA ALA A 697 -30.20 -25.65 -5.22
C ALA A 697 -31.23 -26.49 -4.42
N ILE A 698 -32.26 -25.86 -3.89
CA ILE A 698 -33.33 -26.52 -3.14
C ILE A 698 -34.06 -27.50 -4.06
N ALA A 699 -34.43 -27.07 -5.28
CA ALA A 699 -35.10 -27.92 -6.26
C ALA A 699 -34.24 -29.13 -6.66
N LYS A 700 -32.95 -28.94 -6.88
CA LYS A 700 -32.02 -30.04 -7.17
C LYS A 700 -31.84 -31.02 -6.03
N LEU A 701 -31.77 -30.53 -4.80
CA LEU A 701 -31.71 -31.41 -3.62
C LEU A 701 -32.95 -32.26 -3.46
N VAL A 702 -34.13 -31.67 -3.69
CA VAL A 702 -35.41 -32.41 -3.68
C VAL A 702 -35.44 -33.46 -4.81
N ASP A 703 -35.05 -33.09 -6.03
CA ASP A 703 -34.89 -33.98 -7.18
C ASP A 703 -33.96 -35.19 -6.90
N ASN A 704 -32.96 -34.99 -6.03
CA ASN A 704 -32.00 -36.02 -5.57
C ASN A 704 -32.39 -36.66 -4.22
N GLY A 705 -33.67 -36.63 -3.84
CA GLY A 705 -34.21 -37.37 -2.70
C GLY A 705 -34.13 -36.69 -1.34
N GLN A 706 -33.88 -35.38 -1.28
CA GLN A 706 -34.03 -34.62 -0.05
C GLN A 706 -35.50 -34.42 0.26
N GLU A 707 -35.94 -34.83 1.43
CA GLU A 707 -37.31 -34.61 1.89
C GLU A 707 -37.62 -33.13 2.03
N GLN A 708 -38.83 -32.75 1.63
CA GLN A 708 -39.39 -31.40 1.81
C GLN A 708 -39.88 -31.22 3.26
N THR A 709 -38.95 -31.03 4.18
CA THR A 709 -39.27 -30.74 5.57
C THR A 709 -40.02 -29.40 5.72
N PRO A 710 -40.70 -29.14 6.83
CA PRO A 710 -41.38 -27.84 7.06
C PRO A 710 -40.41 -26.65 6.90
N GLY A 711 -39.14 -26.78 7.31
CA GLY A 711 -38.10 -25.74 7.12
C GLY A 711 -37.78 -25.49 5.65
N PHE A 712 -37.78 -26.55 4.78
CA PHE A 712 -37.63 -26.37 3.34
C PHE A 712 -38.83 -25.61 2.76
N LYS A 713 -40.07 -26.06 3.06
CA LYS A 713 -41.32 -25.42 2.58
C LYS A 713 -41.37 -23.93 2.98
N GLN A 714 -41.03 -23.59 4.23
CA GLN A 714 -41.00 -22.23 4.72
C GLN A 714 -39.94 -21.39 3.98
N THR A 715 -38.74 -21.96 3.72
CA THR A 715 -37.69 -21.28 2.99
C THR A 715 -38.08 -21.04 1.52
N VAL A 716 -38.69 -22.02 0.86
CA VAL A 716 -39.22 -21.87 -0.52
C VAL A 716 -40.23 -20.73 -0.57
N ALA A 717 -41.22 -20.71 0.32
CA ALA A 717 -42.23 -19.65 0.38
C ALA A 717 -41.58 -18.25 0.58
N ALA A 718 -40.63 -18.15 1.50
CA ALA A 718 -39.90 -16.89 1.73
C ALA A 718 -39.09 -16.41 0.51
N LEU A 719 -38.49 -17.33 -0.26
CA LEU A 719 -37.74 -16.99 -1.49
C LEU A 719 -38.68 -16.62 -2.65
N LEU A 720 -39.86 -17.27 -2.78
CA LEU A 720 -40.88 -16.94 -3.79
C LEU A 720 -41.39 -15.50 -3.62
N LEU A 721 -41.66 -15.07 -2.39
CA LEU A 721 -42.00 -13.66 -2.09
C LEU A 721 -40.93 -12.69 -2.57
N LEU A 722 -39.64 -13.04 -2.43
CA LEU A 722 -38.54 -12.23 -2.92
C LEU A 722 -38.44 -12.20 -4.44
N VAL A 723 -38.82 -13.27 -5.13
CA VAL A 723 -38.92 -13.30 -6.61
C VAL A 723 -39.86 -12.20 -7.07
N ASN A 724 -41.04 -12.12 -6.49
CA ASN A 724 -42.03 -11.09 -6.81
C ASN A 724 -41.49 -9.67 -6.46
N ALA A 725 -40.91 -9.50 -5.30
CA ALA A 725 -40.36 -8.21 -4.86
C ALA A 725 -39.24 -7.67 -5.73
N GLN A 726 -38.39 -8.54 -6.32
CA GLN A 726 -37.22 -8.16 -7.12
C GLN A 726 -37.39 -8.46 -8.62
N LYS A 727 -38.59 -8.67 -9.10
CA LYS A 727 -38.88 -9.11 -10.48
C LYS A 727 -38.13 -8.35 -11.59
N THR A 728 -37.98 -7.03 -11.47
CA THR A 728 -37.33 -6.18 -12.50
C THR A 728 -35.81 -6.35 -12.58
N ASN A 729 -35.22 -7.05 -11.63
CA ASN A 729 -33.75 -7.11 -11.50
C ASN A 729 -33.14 -8.45 -11.96
N PHE A 730 -33.97 -9.41 -12.40
CA PHE A 730 -33.50 -10.73 -12.83
C PHE A 730 -32.97 -10.70 -14.27
N LYS A 731 -31.83 -11.36 -14.48
CA LYS A 731 -31.22 -11.61 -15.79
C LYS A 731 -31.87 -12.86 -16.47
N PRO A 732 -31.74 -13.03 -17.80
CA PRO A 732 -32.29 -14.18 -18.51
C PRO A 732 -31.97 -15.54 -17.88
N GLN A 733 -30.72 -15.80 -17.55
CA GLN A 733 -30.29 -17.03 -16.89
C GLN A 733 -30.98 -17.26 -15.55
N GLU A 734 -31.14 -16.20 -14.76
CA GLU A 734 -31.79 -16.26 -13.44
C GLU A 734 -33.26 -16.56 -13.57
N ILE A 735 -33.93 -15.97 -14.56
CA ILE A 735 -35.36 -16.27 -14.88
C ILE A 735 -35.52 -17.72 -15.27
N ALA A 736 -34.67 -18.24 -16.19
CA ALA A 736 -34.73 -19.63 -16.62
C ALA A 736 -34.51 -20.61 -15.45
N ASN A 737 -33.53 -20.33 -14.58
CA ASN A 737 -33.25 -21.15 -13.40
C ASN A 737 -34.39 -21.13 -12.39
N LEU A 738 -35.02 -19.96 -12.19
CA LEU A 738 -36.17 -19.83 -11.28
C LEU A 738 -37.38 -20.62 -11.77
N LEU A 739 -37.77 -20.46 -13.04
CA LEU A 739 -38.88 -21.22 -13.61
C LEU A 739 -38.64 -22.74 -13.60
N TRP A 740 -37.40 -23.15 -13.95
CA TRP A 740 -37.01 -24.55 -13.86
C TRP A 740 -37.10 -25.08 -12.42
N ALA A 741 -36.64 -24.30 -11.43
CA ALA A 741 -36.68 -24.68 -10.02
C ALA A 741 -38.12 -24.81 -9.50
N ILE A 742 -38.99 -23.85 -9.83
CA ILE A 742 -40.39 -23.87 -9.47
C ILE A 742 -41.08 -25.10 -10.09
N ALA A 743 -40.86 -25.35 -11.38
CA ALA A 743 -41.44 -26.53 -12.07
C ALA A 743 -40.98 -27.85 -11.43
N LYS A 744 -39.72 -27.97 -11.07
CA LYS A 744 -39.19 -29.14 -10.36
C LYS A 744 -39.80 -29.32 -8.96
N LEU A 745 -39.96 -28.24 -8.21
CA LEU A 745 -40.60 -28.32 -6.88
C LEU A 745 -42.06 -28.76 -6.98
N VAL A 746 -42.81 -28.26 -7.96
CA VAL A 746 -44.20 -28.67 -8.24
C VAL A 746 -44.27 -30.15 -8.65
N ASP A 747 -43.36 -30.59 -9.56
CA ASP A 747 -43.25 -31.99 -10.00
C ASP A 747 -42.97 -32.95 -8.82
N HIS A 748 -42.31 -32.46 -7.75
CA HIS A 748 -42.07 -33.21 -6.51
C HIS A 748 -43.09 -32.92 -5.37
N GLY A 749 -44.27 -32.42 -5.67
CA GLY A 749 -45.35 -32.29 -4.72
C GLY A 749 -45.32 -31.00 -3.87
N GLN A 750 -44.63 -29.95 -4.30
CA GLN A 750 -44.84 -28.63 -3.73
C GLN A 750 -46.29 -28.16 -4.00
N GLU A 751 -47.00 -27.84 -2.93
CA GLU A 751 -48.39 -27.35 -3.04
C GLU A 751 -48.44 -26.00 -3.78
N GLN A 752 -49.52 -25.78 -4.49
CA GLN A 752 -49.82 -24.51 -5.13
C GLN A 752 -50.19 -23.48 -4.06
N THR A 753 -49.26 -22.60 -3.73
CA THR A 753 -49.47 -21.53 -2.75
C THR A 753 -49.67 -20.18 -3.46
N PRO A 754 -50.27 -19.19 -2.80
CA PRO A 754 -50.40 -17.84 -3.36
C PRO A 754 -49.06 -17.26 -3.77
N GLU A 755 -47.99 -17.48 -2.96
CA GLU A 755 -46.62 -16.99 -3.22
C GLU A 755 -46.03 -17.61 -4.51
N LEU A 756 -46.33 -18.88 -4.79
CA LEU A 756 -45.89 -19.56 -6.00
C LEU A 756 -46.60 -18.96 -7.23
N ASN A 757 -47.91 -18.75 -7.17
CA ASN A 757 -48.69 -18.16 -8.25
C ASN A 757 -48.26 -16.71 -8.53
N GLU A 758 -48.00 -15.91 -7.49
CA GLU A 758 -47.47 -14.55 -7.62
C GLU A 758 -46.09 -14.55 -8.25
N ALA A 759 -45.20 -15.48 -7.87
CA ALA A 759 -43.86 -15.58 -8.45
C ALA A 759 -43.90 -15.94 -9.94
N LEU A 760 -44.79 -16.89 -10.34
CA LEU A 760 -45.03 -17.24 -11.76
C LEU A 760 -45.58 -16.04 -12.54
N ALA A 761 -46.60 -15.36 -12.00
CA ALA A 761 -47.20 -14.16 -12.62
C ALA A 761 -46.16 -13.03 -12.77
N ALA A 762 -45.16 -12.97 -11.88
CA ALA A 762 -44.07 -12.01 -11.98
C ALA A 762 -43.01 -12.39 -13.03
N LEU A 763 -42.68 -13.68 -13.18
CA LEU A 763 -41.60 -14.16 -14.06
C LEU A 763 -42.02 -14.31 -15.54
N LEU A 764 -43.27 -14.80 -15.82
CA LEU A 764 -43.72 -15.07 -17.19
C LEU A 764 -43.67 -13.83 -18.12
N PRO A 765 -44.11 -12.62 -17.70
CA PRO A 765 -43.96 -11.43 -18.50
C PRO A 765 -42.49 -11.09 -18.85
N LEU A 766 -41.54 -11.41 -17.94
CA LEU A 766 -40.13 -11.16 -18.14
C LEU A 766 -39.51 -12.08 -19.22
N VAL A 767 -40.02 -13.30 -19.35
CA VAL A 767 -39.64 -14.22 -20.45
C VAL A 767 -39.92 -13.55 -21.79
N ASN A 768 -41.11 -12.97 -21.95
CA ASN A 768 -41.46 -12.26 -23.18
C ASN A 768 -40.64 -10.99 -23.39
N ALA A 769 -40.41 -10.21 -22.32
CA ALA A 769 -39.65 -8.96 -22.39
C ALA A 769 -38.18 -9.21 -22.74
N GLN A 770 -37.58 -10.32 -22.36
CA GLN A 770 -36.19 -10.66 -22.57
C GLN A 770 -35.97 -11.79 -23.59
N LYS A 771 -36.94 -12.13 -24.40
CA LYS A 771 -36.90 -13.28 -25.31
C LYS A 771 -35.66 -13.39 -26.22
N THR A 772 -35.09 -12.26 -26.62
CA THR A 772 -33.90 -12.19 -27.50
C THR A 772 -32.58 -12.38 -26.76
N ASN A 773 -32.61 -12.37 -25.43
CA ASN A 773 -31.43 -12.37 -24.58
C ASN A 773 -31.09 -13.74 -23.98
N PHE A 774 -32.00 -14.73 -24.15
CA PHE A 774 -31.82 -16.08 -23.66
C PHE A 774 -30.85 -16.87 -24.55
N LYS A 775 -29.98 -17.66 -23.92
CA LYS A 775 -29.12 -18.63 -24.60
C LYS A 775 -29.92 -19.90 -24.93
N PRO A 776 -29.47 -20.71 -25.93
CA PRO A 776 -30.16 -21.97 -26.29
C PRO A 776 -30.46 -22.88 -25.11
N GLN A 777 -29.52 -23.08 -24.19
CA GLN A 777 -29.73 -23.92 -23.00
C GLN A 777 -30.79 -23.32 -22.06
N GLU A 778 -30.85 -22.02 -21.93
CA GLU A 778 -31.85 -21.33 -21.10
C GLU A 778 -33.24 -21.44 -21.71
N ILE A 779 -33.35 -21.40 -23.04
CA ILE A 779 -34.60 -21.63 -23.78
C ILE A 779 -35.08 -23.07 -23.55
N ALA A 780 -34.20 -24.07 -23.66
CA ALA A 780 -34.55 -25.47 -23.42
C ALA A 780 -35.10 -25.69 -22.00
N ASN A 781 -34.42 -25.10 -21.00
CA ASN A 781 -34.88 -25.17 -19.60
C ASN A 781 -36.23 -24.48 -19.38
N LEU A 782 -36.46 -23.33 -20.05
CA LEU A 782 -37.74 -22.61 -20.01
C LEU A 782 -38.88 -23.45 -20.61
N LEU A 783 -38.68 -24.01 -21.80
CA LEU A 783 -39.70 -24.82 -22.48
C LEU A 783 -40.07 -26.05 -21.65
N TRP A 784 -39.07 -26.72 -21.08
CA TRP A 784 -39.28 -27.84 -20.18
C TRP A 784 -40.09 -27.42 -18.93
N ALA A 785 -39.71 -26.29 -18.31
CA ALA A 785 -40.37 -25.77 -17.12
C ALA A 785 -41.83 -25.39 -17.39
N ILE A 786 -42.10 -24.72 -18.50
CA ILE A 786 -43.46 -24.33 -18.91
C ILE A 786 -44.32 -25.59 -19.16
N ALA A 787 -43.79 -26.58 -19.90
CA ALA A 787 -44.49 -27.84 -20.15
C ALA A 787 -44.89 -28.53 -18.82
N LYS A 788 -43.97 -28.65 -17.89
CA LYS A 788 -44.22 -29.26 -16.58
C LYS A 788 -45.22 -28.47 -15.72
N LEU A 789 -45.17 -27.16 -15.73
CA LEU A 789 -46.12 -26.33 -15.01
C LEU A 789 -47.55 -26.48 -15.57
N VAL A 790 -47.71 -26.57 -16.91
CA VAL A 790 -49.00 -26.82 -17.57
C VAL A 790 -49.52 -28.22 -17.23
N ASP A 791 -48.65 -29.25 -17.24
CA ASP A 791 -49.03 -30.64 -16.85
C ASP A 791 -49.58 -30.68 -15.42
N HIS A 792 -49.16 -29.80 -14.53
CA HIS A 792 -49.63 -29.68 -13.14
C HIS A 792 -50.74 -28.64 -12.95
N GLY A 793 -51.40 -28.17 -14.05
CA GLY A 793 -52.57 -27.30 -13.99
C GLY A 793 -52.26 -25.82 -13.67
N GLN A 794 -51.07 -25.35 -13.97
CA GLN A 794 -50.72 -23.93 -13.97
C GLN A 794 -51.04 -23.37 -15.36
N GLU A 795 -52.20 -22.75 -15.55
CA GLU A 795 -52.60 -22.10 -16.80
C GLU A 795 -51.88 -20.73 -17.03
#